data_4ce446d65b31c27550b2922a01b5c2c3
#
_entry.id   4ce446d65b31c27550b2922a01b5c2c3
#
_cell.length_a   1.000
_cell.length_b   1.000
_cell.length_c   1.000
_cell.angle_alpha   90.00
_cell.angle_beta   90.00
_cell.angle_gamma   90.00
#
_symmetry.space_group_name_H-M   'P 1'
#
loop_
_entity.id
_entity.type
_entity.pdbx_description
1 polymer ?
#
loop_
_entity_poly.entity_id
_entity_poly.type
_entity_poly.pdbx_seq_one_letter_code
_entity_poly.pdbx_strand_id
1 'polypeptide(L)'
;MMGTRGLLVCAALAASLVSGAAEIVRVLGLDAARPYERGFTRDGDEIVVDNGDDAARRAGAVWSLALNQTEARPFTVRTEARCERGPGGTRTRAFSLYVDLVYMDGDHLWGQTADFAPDPQRGWRAGTVTVIPAKPVRSASVYCLYRGLPGRVRFRAPAVRILEQADLALFDAQPVALGDLPRHEAGFLVRDVQRADDGYAPIPVGGEAKGVRLSVVETPAADGATYRVTVEDRTGRDRALTLVYAWPLPAGDLVFEEDPRTAVPLADNAPQRSDAQAMGCGAGGLNRWPFGAVSVGGRGFALGIDTAHPAYFRTAVHPRTRLLFIAFDLGLAPEKRTAAFAFRRFTFTGGFRGALAAYAAREPDAFKTRVPEQGIWMPFRAIKSVENWQDFGFKFKEGNDETAWDDAHGIFTFRYTEPTTWWLSMDKAHGTNRFTMADCLAKVESLAAKGDLRARAWRGSVMRDEDGARVGRVMDTPWCRGAIWLLSPLPDIAGICEYKVKNTEADFAKFYAKPFPVGQDGEYIDSAEGYLTPTLDFNRAVFAASDTPLVFSSDEDHRPALFKGLSMYEYVRRTAARVWPRGRFVMANGVPGRWPWLPAYVDVGGTETQWIDEEGRWRPESHRSLLYKRALSMGKPYCYLQNVDFEKFAYADMENFMRHCVAYGLFPGCFSHNASEGHYFTRPEVYNRDRPLFKKYVPLCKMLSEAGWRPVNTLVASTDARVFVEQFGARYVTVFNSARATVKVRLTAKVGARASEHVEGGEVSFADGVATLELAPDAVRVLDFNLNTPVPR
;
A
#
# COMPACT_ATOMS: atom_id res chain seq x y z
N MET A 1 49.81 13.16 -50.85
CA MET A 1 49.65 11.70 -50.95
C MET A 1 49.23 11.18 -49.58
N MET A 2 48.15 10.49 -49.57
CA MET A 2 47.66 9.56 -48.54
C MET A 2 48.09 9.79 -47.08
N GLY A 3 47.33 10.11 -46.12
CA GLY A 3 45.99 9.68 -45.76
C GLY A 3 46.07 8.72 -44.56
N THR A 4 45.90 9.19 -43.38
CA THR A 4 45.53 8.37 -42.22
C THR A 4 44.62 9.18 -41.31
N ARG A 5 43.33 8.95 -41.51
CA ARG A 5 42.29 9.25 -40.49
C ARG A 5 42.09 7.94 -39.74
N GLY A 6 42.27 7.95 -38.48
CA GLY A 6 41.97 6.85 -37.60
C GLY A 6 42.59 7.07 -36.22
N LEU A 7 41.76 6.97 -35.20
CA LEU A 7 42.05 7.02 -33.78
C LEU A 7 42.09 8.46 -33.14
N LEU A 8 40.95 8.87 -32.71
CA LEU A 8 40.82 9.78 -31.57
C LEU A 8 39.39 9.69 -31.01
N VAL A 9 39.06 8.59 -30.33
CA VAL A 9 37.99 8.46 -29.36
C VAL A 9 38.42 7.39 -28.33
N CYS A 10 39.36 7.76 -27.50
CA CYS A 10 39.71 7.01 -26.28
C CYS A 10 40.63 7.84 -25.42
N ALA A 11 40.15 8.91 -24.78
CA ALA A 11 40.87 9.56 -23.71
C ALA A 11 40.01 10.62 -23.04
N ALA A 12 39.03 10.20 -22.23
CA ALA A 12 38.44 11.02 -21.19
C ALA A 12 37.76 10.13 -20.15
N LEU A 13 38.54 9.19 -19.61
CA LEU A 13 38.15 8.44 -18.42
C LEU A 13 39.42 8.14 -17.64
N ALA A 14 39.96 9.19 -17.04
CA ALA A 14 40.98 9.04 -16.01
C ALA A 14 40.85 10.20 -15.01
N ALA A 15 40.70 9.78 -13.79
CA ALA A 15 40.87 10.53 -12.57
C ALA A 15 39.58 10.83 -11.80
N SER A 16 39.08 9.82 -11.07
CA SER A 16 38.91 9.95 -9.63
C SER A 16 38.97 8.53 -9.05
N LEU A 17 40.17 8.16 -8.60
CA LEU A 17 40.43 7.04 -7.73
C LEU A 17 39.83 7.36 -6.35
N VAL A 18 38.52 7.19 -6.21
CA VAL A 18 37.90 6.78 -4.97
C VAL A 18 37.85 5.27 -5.10
N SER A 19 38.42 4.52 -4.15
CA SER A 19 38.35 3.06 -4.09
C SER A 19 36.89 2.64 -4.02
N GLY A 20 36.28 2.46 -5.20
CA GLY A 20 34.85 2.21 -5.35
C GLY A 20 34.56 0.74 -5.28
N ALA A 21 33.40 0.41 -4.76
CA ALA A 21 32.77 -0.88 -4.94
C ALA A 21 32.84 -1.30 -6.41
N ALA A 22 33.26 -2.53 -6.69
CA ALA A 22 33.28 -3.07 -8.05
C ALA A 22 31.84 -3.18 -8.55
N GLU A 23 31.57 -2.58 -9.69
CA GLU A 23 30.28 -2.62 -10.35
C GLU A 23 30.30 -3.64 -11.48
N ILE A 24 29.42 -4.63 -11.42
CA ILE A 24 29.26 -5.60 -12.52
C ILE A 24 28.06 -5.20 -13.36
N VAL A 25 28.29 -4.72 -14.55
CA VAL A 25 27.25 -4.50 -15.58
C VAL A 25 27.23 -5.68 -16.54
N ARG A 26 26.09 -6.32 -16.67
CA ARG A 26 25.87 -7.45 -17.56
C ARG A 26 24.69 -7.17 -18.50
N VAL A 27 24.97 -7.00 -19.78
CA VAL A 27 23.91 -6.95 -20.79
C VAL A 27 23.41 -8.38 -21.04
N LEU A 28 22.12 -8.59 -20.99
CA LEU A 28 21.51 -9.89 -21.25
C LEU A 28 21.45 -10.14 -22.76
N GLY A 29 22.29 -11.02 -23.24
CA GLY A 29 22.36 -11.32 -24.67
C GLY A 29 21.01 -11.84 -25.21
N LEU A 30 20.64 -11.40 -26.41
CA LEU A 30 19.41 -11.84 -27.07
C LEU A 30 19.39 -13.34 -27.36
N ASP A 31 20.56 -13.99 -27.50
CA ASP A 31 20.66 -15.43 -27.71
C ASP A 31 20.19 -16.24 -26.49
N ALA A 32 20.27 -15.67 -25.31
CA ALA A 32 19.76 -16.27 -24.07
C ALA A 32 18.28 -15.99 -23.81
N ALA A 33 17.62 -15.15 -24.61
CA ALA A 33 16.21 -14.84 -24.50
C ALA A 33 15.36 -16.05 -24.91
N ARG A 34 14.38 -16.37 -24.08
CA ARG A 34 13.37 -17.40 -24.39
C ARG A 34 12.02 -16.72 -24.66
N PRO A 35 11.15 -17.33 -25.44
CA PRO A 35 9.80 -16.82 -25.66
C PRO A 35 8.99 -16.87 -24.36
N TYR A 36 8.27 -15.77 -24.07
CA TYR A 36 7.19 -15.75 -23.13
C TYR A 36 5.87 -15.89 -23.90
N GLU A 37 5.11 -16.94 -23.64
CA GLU A 37 3.88 -17.34 -24.34
C GLU A 37 4.03 -17.31 -25.88
N ARG A 38 3.44 -16.30 -26.55
CA ARG A 38 3.52 -16.17 -28.02
C ARG A 38 4.86 -15.67 -28.52
N GLY A 39 5.79 -15.33 -27.60
CA GLY A 39 7.17 -15.03 -27.90
C GLY A 39 7.41 -13.67 -28.56
N PHE A 40 8.51 -13.58 -29.26
CA PHE A 40 9.01 -12.36 -29.89
C PHE A 40 9.79 -12.71 -31.18
N THR A 41 10.07 -11.71 -32.00
CA THR A 41 11.02 -11.79 -33.10
C THR A 41 12.21 -10.87 -32.83
N ARG A 42 13.33 -11.09 -33.53
CA ARG A 42 14.51 -10.23 -33.43
C ARG A 42 14.63 -9.36 -34.70
N ASP A 43 15.04 -8.12 -34.48
CA ASP A 43 15.37 -7.20 -35.55
C ASP A 43 16.65 -6.47 -35.15
N GLY A 44 17.80 -6.95 -35.61
CA GLY A 44 19.13 -6.54 -35.14
C GLY A 44 19.30 -6.83 -33.65
N ASP A 45 19.58 -5.80 -32.89
CA ASP A 45 19.77 -5.83 -31.43
C ASP A 45 18.47 -5.57 -30.65
N GLU A 46 17.31 -5.58 -31.32
CA GLU A 46 16.02 -5.28 -30.73
C GLU A 46 15.12 -6.53 -30.67
N ILE A 47 14.30 -6.56 -29.63
CA ILE A 47 13.19 -7.51 -29.46
C ILE A 47 11.95 -6.85 -30.01
N VAL A 48 11.24 -7.54 -30.90
CA VAL A 48 9.97 -7.10 -31.47
C VAL A 48 8.87 -8.01 -30.97
N VAL A 49 7.88 -7.44 -30.31
CA VAL A 49 6.66 -8.13 -29.88
C VAL A 49 5.49 -7.56 -30.68
N ASP A 50 4.86 -8.40 -31.50
CA ASP A 50 3.74 -8.01 -32.36
C ASP A 50 2.51 -8.85 -32.04
N ASN A 51 1.52 -8.23 -31.42
CA ASN A 51 0.23 -8.82 -31.10
C ASN A 51 -0.80 -8.65 -32.23
N GLY A 52 -0.47 -7.94 -33.32
CA GLY A 52 -1.42 -7.63 -34.37
C GLY A 52 -2.60 -6.84 -33.82
N ASP A 53 -3.80 -7.26 -34.17
CA ASP A 53 -5.05 -6.66 -33.65
C ASP A 53 -5.67 -7.49 -32.50
N ASP A 54 -4.97 -8.53 -32.05
CA ASP A 54 -5.43 -9.42 -31.00
C ASP A 54 -5.15 -8.82 -29.61
N ALA A 55 -6.18 -8.25 -29.00
CA ALA A 55 -6.14 -7.66 -27.67
C ALA A 55 -6.05 -8.70 -26.54
N ALA A 56 -6.24 -9.99 -26.80
CA ALA A 56 -6.12 -11.05 -25.80
C ALA A 56 -4.72 -11.68 -25.80
N ARG A 57 -3.91 -11.39 -26.83
CA ARG A 57 -2.59 -11.99 -27.00
C ARG A 57 -1.62 -11.53 -25.90
N ARG A 58 -0.85 -12.49 -25.39
CA ARG A 58 0.22 -12.26 -24.42
C ARG A 58 1.52 -12.72 -25.03
N ALA A 59 2.51 -11.84 -25.07
CA ALA A 59 3.77 -12.12 -25.73
C ALA A 59 4.94 -11.36 -25.08
N GLY A 60 6.17 -11.82 -25.34
CA GLY A 60 7.35 -11.18 -24.81
C GLY A 60 8.58 -12.07 -24.84
N ALA A 61 9.63 -11.61 -24.20
CA ALA A 61 10.89 -12.31 -24.00
C ALA A 61 11.19 -12.48 -22.52
N VAL A 62 11.85 -13.56 -22.14
CA VAL A 62 12.29 -13.82 -20.77
C VAL A 62 13.73 -14.34 -20.73
N TRP A 63 14.47 -13.86 -19.75
CA TRP A 63 15.82 -14.35 -19.39
C TRP A 63 15.79 -14.92 -17.98
N SER A 64 16.54 -16.00 -17.78
CA SER A 64 16.81 -16.52 -16.44
C SER A 64 18.24 -16.17 -16.04
N LEU A 65 18.40 -15.46 -14.97
CA LEU A 65 19.67 -14.99 -14.45
C LEU A 65 19.98 -15.72 -13.15
N ALA A 66 20.99 -16.56 -13.14
CA ALA A 66 21.51 -17.14 -11.91
C ALA A 66 22.38 -16.08 -11.19
N LEU A 67 21.96 -15.68 -9.99
CA LEU A 67 22.68 -14.72 -9.15
C LEU A 67 23.47 -15.43 -8.06
N ASN A 68 22.91 -16.49 -7.46
CA ASN A 68 23.53 -17.32 -6.41
C ASN A 68 24.25 -16.49 -5.35
N GLN A 69 23.56 -15.44 -4.89
CA GLN A 69 24.13 -14.51 -3.93
C GLN A 69 24.42 -15.21 -2.59
N THR A 70 25.56 -14.97 -2.02
CA THR A 70 25.91 -15.40 -0.65
C THR A 70 25.38 -14.42 0.38
N GLU A 71 25.22 -13.17 -0.03
CA GLU A 71 24.64 -12.08 0.76
C GLU A 71 23.61 -11.35 -0.11
N ALA A 72 22.57 -10.78 0.49
CA ALA A 72 21.58 -10.02 -0.26
C ALA A 72 22.22 -8.75 -0.83
N ARG A 73 22.33 -8.67 -2.15
CA ARG A 73 22.91 -7.54 -2.87
C ARG A 73 21.87 -6.87 -3.75
N PRO A 74 21.71 -5.56 -3.64
CA PRO A 74 20.85 -4.80 -4.54
C PRO A 74 21.33 -4.90 -5.98
N PHE A 75 20.38 -4.85 -6.90
CA PHE A 75 20.68 -4.77 -8.32
C PHE A 75 19.61 -4.01 -9.08
N THR A 76 19.97 -3.48 -10.22
CA THR A 76 19.03 -2.82 -11.14
C THR A 76 18.94 -3.60 -12.43
N VAL A 77 17.77 -3.58 -13.04
CA VAL A 77 17.54 -4.08 -14.40
C VAL A 77 16.98 -2.94 -15.22
N ARG A 78 17.60 -2.61 -16.33
CA ARG A 78 17.21 -1.50 -17.19
C ARG A 78 17.02 -1.97 -18.63
N THR A 79 16.00 -1.48 -19.31
CA THR A 79 15.82 -1.58 -20.75
C THR A 79 15.26 -0.28 -21.31
N GLU A 80 15.31 -0.13 -22.62
CA GLU A 80 14.53 0.87 -23.35
C GLU A 80 13.46 0.18 -24.18
N ALA A 81 12.29 0.79 -24.24
CA ALA A 81 11.16 0.29 -25.00
C ALA A 81 10.48 1.42 -25.79
N ARG A 82 9.86 1.05 -26.94
CA ARG A 82 8.98 1.94 -27.71
C ARG A 82 7.79 1.17 -28.24
N CYS A 83 6.68 1.88 -28.36
CA CYS A 83 5.51 1.41 -29.08
C CYS A 83 5.58 1.87 -30.54
N GLU A 84 5.43 0.95 -31.49
CA GLU A 84 5.32 1.30 -32.92
C GLU A 84 3.86 1.41 -33.36
N ARG A 85 3.01 0.55 -32.78
CA ARG A 85 1.55 0.57 -33.00
C ARG A 85 0.90 0.09 -31.71
N GLY A 86 -0.04 0.84 -31.18
CA GLY A 86 -0.72 0.51 -29.93
C GLY A 86 -2.01 1.31 -29.75
N PRO A 87 -2.80 0.98 -28.72
CA PRO A 87 -4.08 1.62 -28.46
C PRO A 87 -3.96 3.05 -27.94
N GLY A 88 -2.75 3.54 -27.72
CA GLY A 88 -2.52 4.80 -27.00
C GLY A 88 -2.75 4.67 -25.51
N GLY A 89 -2.60 5.78 -24.79
CA GLY A 89 -2.88 5.85 -23.35
C GLY A 89 -1.62 5.92 -22.50
N THR A 90 -1.80 5.74 -21.20
CA THR A 90 -0.77 5.89 -20.20
C THR A 90 0.01 4.60 -19.94
N ARG A 91 1.06 4.68 -19.14
CA ARG A 91 1.85 3.51 -18.70
C ARG A 91 0.95 2.42 -18.16
N THR A 92 1.29 1.19 -18.50
CA THR A 92 0.53 0.00 -18.08
C THR A 92 1.45 -1.18 -17.84
N ARG A 93 1.18 -1.93 -16.78
CA ARG A 93 1.88 -3.20 -16.50
C ARG A 93 1.78 -4.23 -17.63
N ALA A 94 0.83 -4.05 -18.53
CA ALA A 94 0.69 -4.86 -19.73
C ALA A 94 1.85 -4.68 -20.72
N PHE A 95 2.48 -3.48 -20.75
CA PHE A 95 3.68 -3.16 -21.49
C PHE A 95 4.78 -2.78 -20.49
N SER A 96 5.69 -3.72 -20.19
CA SER A 96 6.60 -3.53 -19.05
C SER A 96 7.92 -4.30 -19.19
N LEU A 97 8.94 -3.76 -18.54
CA LEU A 97 10.04 -4.54 -17.98
C LEU A 97 9.54 -5.13 -16.65
N TYR A 98 9.69 -6.43 -16.47
CA TYR A 98 9.15 -7.14 -15.32
C TYR A 98 10.19 -8.09 -14.75
N VAL A 99 10.33 -8.15 -13.43
CA VAL A 99 11.33 -8.94 -12.73
C VAL A 99 10.71 -9.75 -11.61
N ASP A 100 10.97 -11.06 -11.61
CA ASP A 100 10.66 -11.99 -10.53
C ASP A 100 11.94 -12.54 -9.93
N LEU A 101 11.91 -12.83 -8.62
CA LEU A 101 13.04 -13.38 -7.89
C LEU A 101 12.70 -14.69 -7.21
N VAL A 102 13.70 -15.54 -7.08
CA VAL A 102 13.71 -16.69 -6.20
C VAL A 102 14.88 -16.52 -5.23
N TYR A 103 14.61 -16.51 -3.95
CA TYR A 103 15.61 -16.43 -2.90
C TYR A 103 16.34 -17.78 -2.69
N MET A 104 17.47 -17.76 -1.99
CA MET A 104 18.25 -18.97 -1.71
C MET A 104 17.47 -20.00 -0.87
N ASP A 105 16.56 -19.55 0.00
CA ASP A 105 15.67 -20.38 0.80
C ASP A 105 14.42 -20.88 0.06
N GLY A 106 14.26 -20.50 -1.19
CA GLY A 106 13.13 -20.91 -2.04
C GLY A 106 11.93 -19.97 -2.00
N ASP A 107 11.92 -18.94 -1.16
CA ASP A 107 10.91 -17.88 -1.21
C ASP A 107 11.00 -17.08 -2.50
N HIS A 108 9.95 -16.32 -2.79
CA HIS A 108 9.81 -15.56 -4.02
C HIS A 108 9.49 -14.10 -3.76
N LEU A 109 9.94 -13.22 -4.65
CA LEU A 109 9.46 -11.84 -4.78
C LEU A 109 8.98 -11.65 -6.21
N TRP A 110 7.68 -11.43 -6.38
CA TRP A 110 7.04 -11.32 -7.68
C TRP A 110 6.73 -9.88 -8.06
N GLY A 111 6.76 -9.62 -9.38
CA GLY A 111 6.09 -8.46 -9.93
C GLY A 111 6.77 -7.12 -9.74
N GLN A 112 8.09 -7.07 -9.72
CA GLN A 112 8.82 -5.80 -9.76
C GLN A 112 8.79 -5.28 -11.19
N THR A 113 8.23 -4.08 -11.46
CA THR A 113 7.99 -3.59 -12.82
C THR A 113 8.44 -2.16 -13.05
N ALA A 114 8.84 -1.90 -14.31
CA ALA A 114 8.87 -0.57 -14.89
C ALA A 114 7.94 -0.59 -16.11
N ASP A 115 6.87 0.20 -16.04
CA ASP A 115 5.77 0.17 -16.99
C ASP A 115 5.98 1.19 -18.10
N PHE A 116 5.58 0.84 -19.34
CA PHE A 116 5.64 1.71 -20.51
C PHE A 116 4.23 2.03 -21.01
N ALA A 117 4.12 3.14 -21.75
CA ALA A 117 2.88 3.50 -22.41
C ALA A 117 2.77 2.88 -23.81
N PRO A 118 1.64 2.27 -24.15
CA PRO A 118 1.43 1.69 -25.48
C PRO A 118 1.03 2.75 -26.50
N ASP A 119 1.78 3.85 -26.56
CA ASP A 119 1.54 5.03 -27.39
C ASP A 119 2.68 5.24 -28.40
N PRO A 120 2.39 5.14 -29.72
CA PRO A 120 3.40 5.31 -30.76
C PRO A 120 4.08 6.70 -30.79
N GLN A 121 3.44 7.72 -30.21
CA GLN A 121 3.97 9.08 -30.24
C GLN A 121 5.12 9.31 -29.26
N ARG A 122 5.36 8.38 -28.32
CA ARG A 122 6.30 8.59 -27.21
C ARG A 122 7.76 8.23 -27.51
N GLY A 123 8.05 7.61 -28.63
CA GLY A 123 9.43 7.19 -28.98
C GLY A 123 10.04 6.18 -27.98
N TRP A 124 11.36 6.11 -27.95
CA TRP A 124 12.11 5.27 -27.00
C TRP A 124 12.04 5.86 -25.59
N ARG A 125 11.75 4.99 -24.61
CA ARG A 125 11.73 5.34 -23.19
C ARG A 125 12.51 4.30 -22.38
N ALA A 126 13.32 4.77 -21.46
CA ALA A 126 14.00 3.90 -20.52
C ALA A 126 13.05 3.45 -19.39
N GLY A 127 13.24 2.23 -18.94
CA GLY A 127 12.59 1.68 -17.77
C GLY A 127 13.59 0.96 -16.90
N THR A 128 13.64 1.26 -15.61
CA THR A 128 14.55 0.66 -14.64
C THR A 128 13.76 0.04 -13.49
N VAL A 129 14.05 -1.21 -13.19
CA VAL A 129 13.58 -1.91 -11.99
C VAL A 129 14.75 -1.96 -11.01
N THR A 130 14.61 -1.33 -9.85
CA THR A 130 15.57 -1.45 -8.74
C THR A 130 15.06 -2.48 -7.75
N VAL A 131 15.88 -3.49 -7.49
CA VAL A 131 15.59 -4.56 -6.54
C VAL A 131 16.50 -4.42 -5.34
N ILE A 132 15.90 -4.28 -4.16
CA ILE A 132 16.59 -4.34 -2.87
C ILE A 132 16.11 -5.61 -2.17
N PRO A 133 16.82 -6.73 -2.36
CA PRO A 133 16.34 -8.01 -1.86
C PRO A 133 16.47 -8.09 -0.34
N ALA A 134 15.46 -8.67 0.30
CA ALA A 134 15.48 -8.89 1.75
C ALA A 134 16.40 -10.04 2.18
N LYS A 135 16.73 -10.93 1.25
CA LYS A 135 17.52 -12.14 1.45
C LYS A 135 18.43 -12.38 0.24
N PRO A 136 19.46 -13.23 0.34
CA PRO A 136 20.27 -13.61 -0.80
C PRO A 136 19.42 -14.20 -1.94
N VAL A 137 19.63 -13.73 -3.15
CA VAL A 137 18.87 -14.12 -4.34
C VAL A 137 19.57 -15.28 -5.04
N ARG A 138 18.83 -16.35 -5.29
CA ARG A 138 19.28 -17.50 -6.11
C ARG A 138 19.24 -17.17 -7.59
N SER A 139 18.09 -16.67 -8.04
CA SER A 139 17.90 -16.36 -9.46
C SER A 139 16.87 -15.24 -9.65
N ALA A 140 16.99 -14.56 -10.79
CA ALA A 140 16.00 -13.60 -11.26
C ALA A 140 15.51 -14.00 -12.65
N SER A 141 14.21 -13.83 -12.88
CA SER A 141 13.60 -13.90 -14.21
C SER A 141 13.30 -12.47 -14.66
N VAL A 142 13.90 -12.09 -15.79
CA VAL A 142 13.73 -10.75 -16.38
C VAL A 142 12.89 -10.88 -17.62
N TYR A 143 11.81 -10.12 -17.69
CA TYR A 143 10.87 -10.16 -18.81
C TYR A 143 10.73 -8.81 -19.49
N CYS A 144 10.60 -8.82 -20.81
CA CYS A 144 10.08 -7.72 -21.61
C CYS A 144 8.71 -8.15 -22.12
N LEU A 145 7.63 -7.55 -21.62
CA LEU A 145 6.26 -8.04 -21.78
C LEU A 145 5.37 -7.06 -22.55
N TYR A 146 4.54 -7.64 -23.44
CA TYR A 146 3.40 -6.95 -24.06
C TYR A 146 2.18 -7.87 -24.04
N ARG A 147 1.21 -7.61 -23.16
CA ARG A 147 0.13 -8.54 -22.78
C ARG A 147 -1.23 -7.87 -22.84
N GLY A 148 -2.21 -8.54 -23.46
CA GLY A 148 -3.59 -8.08 -23.45
C GLY A 148 -3.81 -6.74 -24.15
N LEU A 149 -2.94 -6.37 -25.08
CA LEU A 149 -3.00 -5.14 -25.86
C LEU A 149 -2.74 -5.46 -27.33
N PRO A 150 -3.49 -4.87 -28.27
CA PRO A 150 -3.19 -4.96 -29.69
C PRO A 150 -2.01 -4.05 -30.04
N GLY A 151 -1.28 -4.38 -31.10
CA GLY A 151 -0.22 -3.53 -31.60
C GLY A 151 1.15 -4.19 -31.62
N ARG A 152 2.18 -3.36 -31.77
CA ARG A 152 3.58 -3.77 -31.91
C ARG A 152 4.48 -2.86 -31.11
N VAL A 153 5.37 -3.48 -30.34
CA VAL A 153 6.34 -2.79 -29.48
C VAL A 153 7.75 -3.34 -29.70
N ARG A 154 8.74 -2.53 -29.32
CA ARG A 154 10.16 -2.92 -29.33
C ARG A 154 10.79 -2.71 -27.97
N PHE A 155 11.77 -3.56 -27.68
CA PHE A 155 12.65 -3.42 -26.52
C PHE A 155 14.10 -3.57 -26.96
N ARG A 156 15.00 -2.88 -26.29
CA ARG A 156 16.42 -3.17 -26.31
C ARG A 156 16.76 -4.27 -25.30
N ALA A 157 17.90 -4.93 -25.49
CA ALA A 157 18.34 -5.96 -24.55
C ALA A 157 18.48 -5.40 -23.13
N PRO A 158 17.89 -6.03 -22.09
CA PRO A 158 18.04 -5.56 -20.74
C PRO A 158 19.49 -5.62 -20.24
N ALA A 159 19.88 -4.64 -19.45
CA ALA A 159 21.15 -4.63 -18.72
C ALA A 159 20.88 -4.81 -17.21
N VAL A 160 21.66 -5.68 -16.58
CA VAL A 160 21.62 -5.91 -15.13
C VAL A 160 22.89 -5.35 -14.53
N ARG A 161 22.73 -4.55 -13.50
CA ARG A 161 23.80 -3.94 -12.72
C ARG A 161 23.73 -4.45 -11.29
N ILE A 162 24.75 -5.18 -10.84
CA ILE A 162 24.87 -5.69 -9.47
C ILE A 162 25.89 -4.80 -8.76
N LEU A 163 25.53 -4.31 -7.58
CA LEU A 163 26.42 -3.49 -6.76
C LEU A 163 27.24 -4.43 -5.85
N GLU A 164 28.55 -4.45 -6.05
CA GLU A 164 29.51 -5.12 -5.18
C GLU A 164 30.13 -4.13 -4.21
N GLN A 165 30.18 -4.53 -2.94
CA GLN A 165 30.57 -3.66 -1.85
C GLN A 165 31.84 -4.16 -1.15
N ALA A 166 32.84 -3.31 -0.95
CA ALA A 166 33.95 -3.56 -0.04
C ALA A 166 33.88 -2.65 1.20
N ASP A 167 33.82 -1.31 1.05
CA ASP A 167 34.02 -0.34 2.14
C ASP A 167 32.95 0.76 2.23
N LEU A 168 31.84 0.61 1.51
CA LEU A 168 30.73 1.56 1.53
C LEU A 168 29.49 0.94 2.15
N ALA A 169 28.76 1.71 2.93
CA ALA A 169 27.39 1.40 3.25
C ALA A 169 26.51 1.70 2.03
N LEU A 170 25.51 0.88 1.80
CA LEU A 170 24.50 1.15 0.77
C LEU A 170 23.19 1.51 1.46
N PHE A 171 22.62 2.63 1.04
CA PHE A 171 21.28 3.01 1.40
C PHE A 171 20.46 3.11 0.11
N ASP A 172 19.43 2.28 -0.01
CA ASP A 172 18.62 2.13 -1.23
C ASP A 172 19.46 1.90 -2.49
N ALA A 173 20.44 1.00 -2.41
CA ALA A 173 21.38 0.69 -3.47
C ALA A 173 22.30 1.88 -3.87
N GLN A 174 22.35 2.94 -3.08
CA GLN A 174 23.25 4.07 -3.30
C GLN A 174 24.40 4.04 -2.31
N PRO A 175 25.64 4.29 -2.76
CA PRO A 175 26.78 4.33 -1.88
C PRO A 175 26.70 5.54 -0.93
N VAL A 176 27.04 5.28 0.34
CA VAL A 176 27.21 6.32 1.35
C VAL A 176 28.61 6.15 1.92
N ALA A 177 29.46 7.18 1.82
CA ALA A 177 30.79 7.14 2.39
C ALA A 177 30.69 6.99 3.93
N LEU A 178 31.39 6.00 4.50
CA LEU A 178 31.30 5.71 5.95
C LEU A 178 31.76 6.91 6.79
N GLY A 179 32.68 7.76 6.26
CA GLY A 179 33.14 8.98 6.91
C GLY A 179 32.10 10.08 7.03
N ASP A 180 31.12 10.09 6.12
CA ASP A 180 30.05 11.10 6.05
C ASP A 180 28.84 10.77 6.93
N LEU A 181 28.79 9.54 7.48
CA LEU A 181 27.69 9.10 8.30
C LEU A 181 27.87 9.52 9.77
N PRO A 182 26.78 9.89 10.45
CA PRO A 182 26.83 10.19 11.87
C PRO A 182 27.28 8.96 12.66
N ARG A 183 28.30 9.10 13.51
CA ARG A 183 28.85 8.00 14.29
C ARG A 183 28.42 8.02 15.75
N HIS A 184 28.16 9.19 16.29
CA HIS A 184 27.86 9.38 17.71
C HIS A 184 26.54 10.10 17.93
N GLU A 185 26.20 11.01 17.04
CA GLU A 185 24.99 11.82 17.11
C GLU A 185 24.12 11.59 15.87
N ALA A 186 22.81 11.70 16.06
CA ALA A 186 21.89 11.63 14.95
C ALA A 186 22.02 12.87 14.05
N GLY A 187 21.91 12.69 12.74
CA GLY A 187 22.13 13.77 11.79
C GLY A 187 21.34 13.61 10.50
N PHE A 188 21.29 14.70 9.74
CA PHE A 188 20.64 14.73 8.43
C PHE A 188 21.67 14.62 7.31
N LEU A 189 21.31 13.87 6.28
CA LEU A 189 22.04 13.69 5.04
C LEU A 189 21.12 14.00 3.88
N VAL A 190 21.64 14.60 2.82
CA VAL A 190 20.87 14.87 1.60
C VAL A 190 21.64 14.41 0.36
N ARG A 191 20.90 13.88 -0.61
CA ARG A 191 21.39 13.50 -1.93
C ARG A 191 20.54 14.13 -3.02
N ASP A 192 21.17 14.63 -4.07
CA ASP A 192 20.51 15.04 -5.32
C ASP A 192 20.41 13.82 -6.24
N VAL A 193 19.19 13.26 -6.35
CA VAL A 193 18.95 11.99 -7.07
C VAL A 193 19.08 12.18 -8.60
N GLN A 194 18.84 13.39 -9.11
CA GLN A 194 18.98 13.70 -10.54
C GLN A 194 20.43 13.65 -11.01
N ARG A 195 21.39 13.65 -10.07
CA ARG A 195 22.82 13.55 -10.37
C ARG A 195 23.28 12.13 -10.03
N ALA A 196 23.52 11.35 -11.06
CA ALA A 196 23.88 9.93 -10.92
C ALA A 196 25.17 9.70 -10.09
N ASP A 197 26.08 10.65 -10.14
CA ASP A 197 27.37 10.66 -9.44
C ASP A 197 27.30 11.28 -8.04
N ASP A 198 26.14 11.76 -7.61
CA ASP A 198 26.00 12.45 -6.33
C ASP A 198 25.80 11.47 -5.16
N GLY A 199 26.63 11.59 -4.15
CA GLY A 199 26.51 10.87 -2.88
C GLY A 199 25.71 11.64 -1.84
N TYR A 200 25.44 11.00 -0.71
CA TYR A 200 24.87 11.65 0.46
C TYR A 200 25.90 12.62 1.07
N ALA A 201 25.46 13.83 1.39
CA ALA A 201 26.24 14.81 2.12
C ALA A 201 25.53 15.24 3.40
N PRO A 202 26.26 15.47 4.50
CA PRO A 202 25.66 16.05 5.69
C PRO A 202 25.02 17.41 5.41
N ILE A 203 23.86 17.64 6.01
CA ILE A 203 23.19 18.93 6.00
C ILE A 203 22.86 19.36 7.42
N PRO A 204 23.47 20.43 7.95
CA PRO A 204 23.20 20.89 9.30
C PRO A 204 21.80 21.51 9.41
N VAL A 205 21.18 21.40 10.58
CA VAL A 205 19.93 22.11 10.88
C VAL A 205 20.16 23.61 10.79
N GLY A 206 19.30 24.30 10.04
CA GLY A 206 19.43 25.72 9.73
C GLY A 206 20.45 26.04 8.61
N GLY A 207 21.17 25.01 8.10
CA GLY A 207 22.18 25.15 7.06
C GLY A 207 21.68 24.81 5.67
N GLU A 208 22.64 24.83 4.74
CA GLU A 208 22.39 24.55 3.31
C GLU A 208 23.36 23.49 2.79
N ALA A 209 22.89 22.58 1.97
CA ALA A 209 23.69 21.65 1.18
C ALA A 209 22.95 21.30 -0.12
N LYS A 210 23.69 20.95 -1.18
CA LYS A 210 23.13 20.54 -2.47
C LYS A 210 22.08 21.53 -3.03
N GLY A 211 22.17 22.84 -2.69
CA GLY A 211 21.23 23.87 -3.15
C GLY A 211 19.86 23.86 -2.47
N VAL A 212 19.75 23.22 -1.31
CA VAL A 212 18.57 23.29 -0.46
C VAL A 212 18.92 23.72 0.95
N ARG A 213 17.99 24.40 1.61
CA ARG A 213 18.05 24.79 3.02
C ARG A 213 17.20 23.84 3.84
N LEU A 214 17.76 23.37 4.96
CA LEU A 214 17.07 22.53 5.93
C LEU A 214 16.70 23.34 7.17
N SER A 215 15.43 23.36 7.53
CA SER A 215 14.94 23.88 8.81
C SER A 215 14.25 22.76 9.58
N VAL A 216 14.58 22.64 10.86
CA VAL A 216 14.01 21.60 11.72
C VAL A 216 13.63 22.20 13.06
N VAL A 217 12.41 21.88 13.51
CA VAL A 217 11.95 22.15 14.88
C VAL A 217 11.84 20.81 15.59
N GLU A 218 12.71 20.58 16.56
CA GLU A 218 12.65 19.41 17.42
C GLU A 218 11.78 19.71 18.64
N THR A 219 10.84 18.83 18.93
CA THR A 219 10.04 18.83 20.16
C THR A 219 10.39 17.59 20.96
N PRO A 220 11.18 17.72 22.05
CA PRO A 220 11.58 16.58 22.88
C PRO A 220 10.39 15.93 23.58
N ALA A 221 10.50 14.61 23.83
CA ALA A 221 9.62 13.80 24.67
C ALA A 221 10.47 12.91 25.57
N ALA A 222 9.90 12.33 26.63
CA ALA A 222 10.64 11.54 27.62
C ALA A 222 11.41 10.35 27.01
N ASP A 223 10.90 9.78 25.95
CA ASP A 223 11.44 8.59 25.29
C ASP A 223 11.73 8.82 23.80
N GLY A 224 11.87 10.07 23.39
CA GLY A 224 12.16 10.43 21.99
C GLY A 224 11.98 11.88 21.66
N ALA A 225 11.61 12.16 20.40
CA ALA A 225 11.33 13.51 19.92
C ALA A 225 10.44 13.48 18.67
N THR A 226 9.76 14.59 18.41
CA THR A 226 9.08 14.87 17.14
C THR A 226 9.89 15.93 16.39
N TYR A 227 10.12 15.69 15.11
CA TYR A 227 10.86 16.57 14.21
C TYR A 227 9.89 17.12 13.16
N ARG A 228 9.70 18.45 13.13
CA ARG A 228 9.05 19.14 12.02
C ARG A 228 10.11 19.66 11.09
N VAL A 229 10.07 19.19 9.86
CA VAL A 229 11.12 19.41 8.86
C VAL A 229 10.57 20.25 7.72
N THR A 230 11.36 21.23 7.29
CA THR A 230 11.11 22.01 6.09
C THR A 230 12.36 22.00 5.23
N VAL A 231 12.22 21.58 3.97
CA VAL A 231 13.27 21.64 2.95
C VAL A 231 12.84 22.67 1.92
N GLU A 232 13.69 23.67 1.68
CA GLU A 232 13.45 24.76 0.72
C GLU A 232 14.48 24.71 -0.41
N ASP A 233 14.01 24.66 -1.65
CA ASP A 233 14.89 24.79 -2.82
C ASP A 233 15.40 26.21 -2.99
N ARG A 234 16.73 26.37 -3.17
CA ARG A 234 17.41 27.65 -3.39
C ARG A 234 17.75 27.87 -4.87
N THR A 235 17.51 26.89 -5.72
CA THR A 235 17.92 26.92 -7.13
C THR A 235 16.81 27.40 -8.07
N GLY A 236 15.54 27.24 -7.69
CA GLY A 236 14.37 27.61 -8.51
C GLY A 236 14.15 26.70 -9.72
N ARG A 237 14.67 25.49 -9.69
CA ARG A 237 14.49 24.47 -10.74
C ARG A 237 13.85 23.20 -10.19
N ASP A 238 13.52 22.26 -11.07
CA ASP A 238 13.08 20.94 -10.68
C ASP A 238 14.19 20.21 -9.92
N ARG A 239 13.82 19.55 -8.82
CA ARG A 239 14.73 18.80 -7.97
C ARG A 239 14.10 17.46 -7.57
N ALA A 240 14.93 16.44 -7.50
CA ALA A 240 14.63 15.17 -6.86
C ALA A 240 15.68 14.91 -5.78
N LEU A 241 15.25 14.87 -4.55
CA LEU A 241 16.13 14.77 -3.39
C LEU A 241 15.72 13.60 -2.51
N THR A 242 16.69 12.88 -1.97
CA THR A 242 16.47 12.02 -0.81
C THR A 242 17.08 12.69 0.42
N LEU A 243 16.23 13.04 1.39
CA LEU A 243 16.65 13.50 2.71
C LEU A 243 16.63 12.33 3.69
N VAL A 244 17.70 12.08 4.37
CA VAL A 244 17.85 11.00 5.36
C VAL A 244 18.08 11.60 6.74
N TYR A 245 17.38 11.09 7.74
CA TYR A 245 17.76 11.23 9.13
C TYR A 245 18.36 9.90 9.61
N ALA A 246 19.59 9.93 10.06
CA ALA A 246 20.35 8.78 10.52
C ALA A 246 20.52 8.81 12.04
N TRP A 247 20.18 7.72 12.70
CA TRP A 247 20.28 7.56 14.15
C TRP A 247 21.27 6.44 14.51
N PRO A 248 22.42 6.75 15.13
CA PRO A 248 23.37 5.75 15.57
C PRO A 248 22.78 4.84 16.65
N LEU A 249 22.99 3.53 16.49
CA LEU A 249 22.55 2.51 17.41
C LEU A 249 23.69 2.08 18.35
N PRO A 250 23.41 1.75 19.62
CA PRO A 250 24.42 1.24 20.53
C PRO A 250 24.96 -0.12 20.07
N ALA A 251 26.07 -0.54 20.67
CA ALA A 251 26.60 -1.90 20.50
C ALA A 251 25.65 -2.95 21.12
N GLY A 252 25.68 -4.17 20.60
CA GLY A 252 24.86 -5.30 21.06
C GLY A 252 24.16 -6.02 19.92
N ASP A 253 23.48 -7.12 20.21
CA ASP A 253 22.75 -7.92 19.24
C ASP A 253 21.64 -7.09 18.59
N LEU A 254 21.65 -7.03 17.25
CA LEU A 254 20.73 -6.25 16.47
C LEU A 254 19.62 -7.13 15.91
N VAL A 255 18.38 -6.72 16.14
CA VAL A 255 17.20 -7.42 15.65
C VAL A 255 16.31 -6.42 14.88
N PHE A 256 16.01 -6.70 13.62
CA PHE A 256 15.04 -5.95 12.84
C PHE A 256 13.63 -6.44 13.18
N GLU A 257 12.81 -5.54 13.70
CA GLU A 257 11.42 -5.80 14.03
C GLU A 257 10.56 -5.59 12.79
N GLU A 258 10.31 -6.67 12.01
CA GLU A 258 9.69 -6.57 10.69
C GLU A 258 8.17 -6.42 10.76
N ASP A 259 7.52 -7.25 11.58
CA ASP A 259 6.08 -7.21 11.80
C ASP A 259 5.70 -7.82 13.17
N PRO A 260 4.41 -7.82 13.59
CA PRO A 260 4.02 -8.33 14.90
C PRO A 260 4.38 -9.79 15.21
N ARG A 261 4.82 -10.57 14.22
CA ARG A 261 5.19 -11.98 14.35
C ARG A 261 6.60 -12.30 13.86
N THR A 262 7.26 -11.36 13.21
CA THR A 262 8.55 -11.57 12.56
C THR A 262 9.59 -10.61 13.12
N ALA A 263 10.58 -11.16 13.78
CA ALA A 263 11.78 -10.47 14.22
C ALA A 263 13.00 -11.14 13.56
N VAL A 264 13.88 -10.37 12.95
CA VAL A 264 15.01 -10.88 12.16
C VAL A 264 16.31 -10.46 12.80
N PRO A 265 17.06 -11.39 13.45
CA PRO A 265 18.40 -11.12 13.92
C PRO A 265 19.32 -10.74 12.75
N LEU A 266 20.12 -9.71 12.91
CA LEU A 266 21.04 -9.21 11.88
C LEU A 266 22.49 -9.36 12.35
N ALA A 267 23.29 -10.06 11.55
CA ALA A 267 24.74 -10.06 11.73
C ALA A 267 25.33 -8.69 11.35
N ASP A 268 26.51 -8.36 11.93
CA ASP A 268 27.15 -7.05 11.68
C ASP A 268 27.48 -6.80 10.19
N ASN A 269 27.74 -7.87 9.43
CA ASN A 269 27.99 -7.80 7.99
C ASN A 269 26.73 -8.01 7.13
N ALA A 270 25.56 -8.16 7.73
CA ALA A 270 24.32 -8.33 6.97
C ALA A 270 24.03 -7.08 6.12
N PRO A 271 23.36 -7.27 4.97
CA PRO A 271 22.95 -6.15 4.15
C PRO A 271 21.93 -5.27 4.90
N GLN A 272 21.73 -4.06 4.38
CA GLN A 272 20.65 -3.19 4.81
C GLN A 272 19.32 -3.93 4.83
N ARG A 273 18.53 -3.71 5.88
CA ARG A 273 17.17 -4.26 6.01
C ARG A 273 16.12 -3.15 6.03
N SER A 274 15.05 -3.37 5.29
CA SER A 274 13.89 -2.48 5.21
C SER A 274 12.62 -3.29 4.93
N ASP A 275 11.45 -2.84 5.36
CA ASP A 275 10.14 -3.37 4.94
C ASP A 275 9.42 -2.32 4.08
N ALA A 276 10.05 -1.92 2.98
CA ALA A 276 9.49 -1.00 2.00
C ALA A 276 8.98 -1.74 0.76
N GLN A 277 7.93 -1.22 0.15
CA GLN A 277 7.31 -1.76 -1.06
C GLN A 277 7.41 -0.77 -2.22
N ALA A 278 7.67 -1.28 -3.43
CA ALA A 278 7.78 -0.44 -4.61
C ALA A 278 6.43 0.22 -4.96
N MET A 279 6.47 1.53 -5.20
CA MET A 279 5.31 2.35 -5.59
C MET A 279 5.45 3.01 -6.97
N GLY A 280 6.53 2.72 -7.70
CA GLY A 280 6.81 3.34 -8.99
C GLY A 280 7.21 4.81 -8.90
N CYS A 281 7.64 5.27 -7.73
CA CYS A 281 8.12 6.63 -7.50
C CYS A 281 9.20 6.64 -6.42
N GLY A 282 9.93 7.76 -6.34
CA GLY A 282 11.03 7.93 -5.41
C GLY A 282 12.29 7.17 -5.80
N ALA A 283 13.30 7.25 -4.98
CA ALA A 283 14.56 6.50 -5.11
C ALA A 283 14.47 5.11 -4.47
N GLY A 284 13.43 4.84 -3.68
CA GLY A 284 13.19 3.57 -3.03
C GLY A 284 11.70 3.31 -2.79
N GLY A 285 11.37 2.23 -2.08
CA GLY A 285 9.99 1.87 -1.76
C GLY A 285 9.34 2.79 -0.72
N LEU A 286 8.03 2.66 -0.57
CA LEU A 286 7.28 3.22 0.55
C LEU A 286 7.28 2.23 1.71
N ASN A 287 7.55 2.69 2.92
CA ASN A 287 7.48 1.86 4.12
C ASN A 287 6.07 1.26 4.27
N ARG A 288 6.00 -0.02 4.61
CA ARG A 288 4.72 -0.71 4.79
C ARG A 288 3.99 -0.23 6.04
N TRP A 289 4.73 -0.12 7.15
CA TRP A 289 4.24 0.33 8.44
C TRP A 289 4.48 1.83 8.61
N PRO A 290 3.73 2.54 9.47
CA PRO A 290 3.98 3.96 9.72
C PRO A 290 5.30 4.23 10.45
N PHE A 291 6.06 3.21 10.80
CA PHE A 291 7.37 3.28 11.42
C PHE A 291 8.24 2.09 11.00
N GLY A 292 9.55 2.20 11.23
CA GLY A 292 10.49 1.09 11.26
C GLY A 292 11.14 0.98 12.62
N ALA A 293 11.39 -0.25 13.05
CA ALA A 293 11.83 -0.54 14.41
C ALA A 293 12.97 -1.56 14.44
N VAL A 294 13.90 -1.37 15.37
CA VAL A 294 14.99 -2.30 15.66
C VAL A 294 15.15 -2.44 17.16
N SER A 295 15.60 -3.61 17.61
CA SER A 295 15.99 -3.85 18.99
C SER A 295 17.50 -4.10 19.09
N VAL A 296 18.12 -3.56 20.14
CA VAL A 296 19.53 -3.77 20.47
C VAL A 296 19.63 -4.12 21.95
N GLY A 297 20.06 -5.33 22.26
CA GLY A 297 20.18 -5.78 23.65
C GLY A 297 18.87 -5.68 24.45
N GLY A 298 17.72 -5.90 23.82
CA GLY A 298 16.38 -5.83 24.43
C GLY A 298 15.77 -4.42 24.51
N ARG A 299 16.51 -3.36 24.16
CA ARG A 299 15.99 -1.99 24.01
C ARG A 299 15.64 -1.70 22.56
N GLY A 300 14.45 -1.16 22.34
CA GLY A 300 13.96 -0.83 21.01
C GLY A 300 14.21 0.63 20.61
N PHE A 301 14.44 0.83 19.32
CA PHE A 301 14.65 2.12 18.64
C PHE A 301 13.77 2.19 17.40
N ALA A 302 13.00 3.25 17.24
CA ALA A 302 12.08 3.39 16.10
C ALA A 302 12.08 4.79 15.52
N LEU A 303 11.89 4.84 14.20
CA LEU A 303 11.64 6.05 13.43
C LEU A 303 10.30 5.89 12.70
N GLY A 304 9.39 6.85 12.84
CA GLY A 304 8.08 6.78 12.24
C GLY A 304 7.56 8.14 11.79
N ILE A 305 6.57 8.14 10.91
CA ILE A 305 5.93 9.38 10.46
C ILE A 305 5.02 9.96 11.54
N ASP A 306 4.80 11.27 11.43
CA ASP A 306 3.66 11.93 12.05
C ASP A 306 2.47 11.86 11.09
N THR A 307 1.35 11.28 11.53
CA THR A 307 0.18 11.06 10.66
C THR A 307 -0.52 12.35 10.24
N ALA A 308 -0.25 13.46 10.94
CA ALA A 308 -0.80 14.76 10.58
C ALA A 308 0.02 15.49 9.50
N HIS A 309 1.29 15.10 9.30
CA HIS A 309 2.21 15.74 8.36
C HIS A 309 3.07 14.69 7.63
N PRO A 310 2.46 13.76 6.87
CA PRO A 310 3.20 12.70 6.21
C PRO A 310 3.99 13.19 5.01
N ALA A 311 4.98 12.39 4.64
CA ALA A 311 5.67 12.47 3.35
C ALA A 311 5.92 11.06 2.83
N TYR A 312 6.31 10.90 1.59
CA TYR A 312 6.76 9.61 1.06
C TYR A 312 8.06 9.22 1.75
N PHE A 313 8.07 8.07 2.42
CA PHE A 313 9.18 7.69 3.29
C PHE A 313 9.45 6.19 3.29
N ARG A 314 10.64 5.84 3.73
CA ARG A 314 11.04 4.48 4.11
C ARG A 314 11.98 4.51 5.30
N THR A 315 12.00 3.43 6.04
CA THR A 315 12.95 3.20 7.12
C THR A 315 13.84 2.03 6.77
N ALA A 316 15.09 2.09 7.20
CA ALA A 316 16.03 1.00 7.02
C ALA A 316 17.06 0.99 8.15
N VAL A 317 17.59 -0.20 8.44
CA VAL A 317 18.75 -0.39 9.32
C VAL A 317 19.91 -0.91 8.51
N HIS A 318 21.09 -0.33 8.72
CA HIS A 318 22.34 -0.81 8.17
C HIS A 318 23.19 -1.41 9.29
N PRO A 319 23.31 -2.75 9.37
CA PRO A 319 23.96 -3.42 10.49
C PRO A 319 25.43 -3.04 10.64
N ARG A 320 26.20 -3.01 9.55
CA ARG A 320 27.63 -2.71 9.56
C ARG A 320 27.95 -1.30 10.11
N THR A 321 27.14 -0.31 9.78
CA THR A 321 27.32 1.07 10.27
C THR A 321 26.57 1.33 11.56
N ARG A 322 25.72 0.39 11.97
CA ARG A 322 24.84 0.49 13.15
C ARG A 322 23.99 1.76 13.14
N LEU A 323 23.38 2.05 11.99
CA LEU A 323 22.52 3.21 11.80
C LEU A 323 21.09 2.76 11.49
N LEU A 324 20.12 3.34 12.20
CA LEU A 324 18.71 3.31 11.83
C LEU A 324 18.41 4.59 11.02
N PHE A 325 17.83 4.45 9.84
CA PHE A 325 17.51 5.54 8.93
C PHE A 325 16.01 5.72 8.77
N ILE A 326 15.59 6.99 8.58
CA ILE A 326 14.36 7.31 7.87
C ILE A 326 14.71 8.21 6.69
N ALA A 327 14.24 7.85 5.50
CA ALA A 327 14.51 8.56 4.27
C ALA A 327 13.21 9.10 3.67
N PHE A 328 13.26 10.31 3.15
CA PHE A 328 12.16 11.00 2.50
C PHE A 328 12.54 11.34 1.07
N ASP A 329 11.75 10.88 0.11
CA ASP A 329 11.94 11.23 -1.30
C ASP A 329 11.09 12.44 -1.64
N LEU A 330 11.76 13.55 -1.94
CA LEU A 330 11.16 14.86 -2.09
C LEU A 330 11.37 15.40 -3.50
N GLY A 331 10.26 15.68 -4.19
CA GLY A 331 10.26 16.49 -5.39
C GLY A 331 10.11 17.97 -5.02
N LEU A 332 10.88 18.85 -5.66
CA LEU A 332 10.71 20.30 -5.57
C LEU A 332 10.63 20.87 -6.99
N ALA A 333 9.80 21.86 -7.20
CA ALA A 333 9.59 22.50 -8.49
C ALA A 333 9.43 24.01 -8.32
N PRO A 334 9.61 24.83 -9.38
CA PRO A 334 9.35 26.27 -9.31
C PRO A 334 7.97 26.60 -8.73
N GLU A 335 6.95 25.80 -9.02
CA GLU A 335 5.58 25.95 -8.53
C GLU A 335 5.39 25.52 -7.07
N LYS A 336 6.31 24.67 -6.55
CA LYS A 336 6.31 24.20 -5.16
C LYS A 336 7.74 23.96 -4.68
N ARG A 337 8.36 25.02 -4.18
CA ARG A 337 9.78 25.06 -3.78
C ARG A 337 10.04 24.54 -2.37
N THR A 338 8.99 24.20 -1.63
CA THR A 338 9.09 23.82 -0.23
C THR A 338 8.42 22.47 0.00
N ALA A 339 9.11 21.59 0.74
CA ALA A 339 8.56 20.35 1.29
C ALA A 339 8.54 20.47 2.82
N ALA A 340 7.35 20.32 3.42
CA ALA A 340 7.16 20.34 4.87
C ALA A 340 6.49 19.04 5.33
N PHE A 341 7.05 18.42 6.38
CA PHE A 341 6.56 17.16 6.93
C PHE A 341 7.05 16.97 8.37
N ALA A 342 6.60 15.91 9.04
CA ALA A 342 7.10 15.59 10.37
C ALA A 342 7.32 14.09 10.54
N PHE A 343 8.25 13.74 11.43
CA PHE A 343 8.51 12.38 11.83
C PHE A 343 8.84 12.29 13.32
N ARG A 344 8.84 11.07 13.85
CA ARG A 344 9.10 10.79 15.27
C ARG A 344 10.28 9.85 15.42
N ARG A 345 11.08 10.12 16.44
CA ARG A 345 12.10 9.22 16.98
C ARG A 345 11.66 8.78 18.37
N PHE A 346 11.66 7.49 18.66
CA PHE A 346 11.27 7.01 19.98
C PHE A 346 11.92 5.67 20.35
N THR A 347 11.96 5.38 21.63
CA THR A 347 12.41 4.10 22.17
C THR A 347 11.24 3.27 22.70
N PHE A 348 11.41 1.97 22.76
CA PHE A 348 10.38 1.02 23.19
C PHE A 348 11.00 -0.24 23.81
N THR A 349 10.14 -1.14 24.30
CA THR A 349 10.47 -2.50 24.70
C THR A 349 9.40 -3.46 24.18
N GLY A 350 9.71 -4.77 24.10
CA GLY A 350 8.71 -5.78 23.73
C GLY A 350 8.54 -6.00 22.22
N GLY A 351 9.62 -5.82 21.45
CA GLY A 351 9.66 -6.13 20.03
C GLY A 351 8.73 -5.24 19.20
N PHE A 352 8.38 -5.71 18.00
CA PHE A 352 7.50 -4.95 17.10
C PHE A 352 6.16 -4.53 17.75
N ARG A 353 5.55 -5.43 18.52
CA ARG A 353 4.27 -5.14 19.21
C ARG A 353 4.42 -4.03 20.24
N GLY A 354 5.56 -3.97 20.94
CA GLY A 354 5.90 -2.87 21.83
C GLY A 354 6.13 -1.56 21.06
N ALA A 355 6.81 -1.60 19.93
CA ALA A 355 6.99 -0.45 19.04
C ALA A 355 5.65 0.10 18.55
N LEU A 356 4.74 -0.78 18.13
CA LEU A 356 3.39 -0.40 17.68
C LEU A 356 2.57 0.23 18.81
N ALA A 357 2.64 -0.33 20.01
CA ALA A 357 1.97 0.24 21.19
C ALA A 357 2.53 1.64 21.52
N ALA A 358 3.85 1.79 21.48
CA ALA A 358 4.52 3.05 21.71
C ALA A 358 4.20 4.09 20.63
N TYR A 359 4.11 3.68 19.37
CA TYR A 359 3.69 4.54 18.26
C TYR A 359 2.23 5.00 18.41
N ALA A 360 1.32 4.06 18.69
CA ALA A 360 -0.10 4.37 18.88
C ALA A 360 -0.35 5.33 20.05
N ALA A 361 0.44 5.22 21.13
CA ALA A 361 0.37 6.15 22.25
C ALA A 361 0.77 7.59 21.86
N ARG A 362 1.57 7.76 20.81
CA ARG A 362 2.01 9.06 20.27
C ARG A 362 1.08 9.61 19.20
N GLU A 363 0.23 8.76 18.64
CA GLU A 363 -0.75 9.06 17.61
C GLU A 363 -2.19 8.72 18.09
N PRO A 364 -2.64 9.17 19.28
CA PRO A 364 -3.89 8.69 19.87
C PRO A 364 -5.11 8.97 18.99
N ASP A 365 -5.13 10.09 18.29
CA ASP A 365 -6.23 10.45 17.39
C ASP A 365 -6.29 9.56 16.15
N ALA A 366 -5.14 9.04 15.69
CA ALA A 366 -5.06 8.14 14.55
C ALA A 366 -5.73 6.78 14.83
N PHE A 367 -5.69 6.33 16.08
CA PHE A 367 -6.22 5.01 16.49
C PHE A 367 -7.54 5.11 17.30
N LYS A 368 -8.10 6.30 17.41
CA LYS A 368 -9.34 6.52 18.14
C LYS A 368 -10.54 5.88 17.44
N THR A 369 -11.27 5.04 18.15
CA THR A 369 -12.58 4.53 17.71
C THR A 369 -13.64 5.60 17.96
N ARG A 370 -14.31 6.04 16.90
CA ARG A 370 -15.35 7.09 16.96
C ARG A 370 -16.77 6.57 16.77
N VAL A 371 -16.90 5.49 15.99
CA VAL A 371 -18.21 4.85 15.78
C VAL A 371 -18.70 4.22 17.08
N PRO A 372 -19.95 4.49 17.50
CA PRO A 372 -20.46 4.02 18.79
C PRO A 372 -20.81 2.53 18.79
N GLU A 373 -21.02 1.95 17.64
CA GLU A 373 -21.42 0.55 17.45
C GLU A 373 -20.82 -0.02 16.18
N GLN A 374 -20.48 -1.29 16.19
CA GLN A 374 -19.80 -1.96 15.07
C GLN A 374 -20.61 -3.15 14.55
N GLY A 375 -20.40 -3.49 13.28
CA GLY A 375 -21.07 -4.60 12.63
C GLY A 375 -20.63 -4.76 11.18
N ILE A 376 -21.36 -5.54 10.39
CA ILE A 376 -21.03 -5.78 8.98
C ILE A 376 -21.50 -4.65 8.08
N TRP A 377 -20.89 -4.59 6.91
CA TRP A 377 -21.15 -3.63 5.85
C TRP A 377 -22.09 -4.20 4.79
N MET A 378 -23.16 -3.46 4.45
CA MET A 378 -24.04 -3.72 3.30
C MET A 378 -23.67 -2.81 2.13
N PRO A 379 -23.14 -3.36 1.02
CA PRO A 379 -22.86 -2.58 -0.18
C PRO A 379 -24.13 -2.42 -1.05
N PHE A 380 -24.36 -1.22 -1.57
CA PHE A 380 -25.30 -0.84 -2.64
C PHE A 380 -26.72 -1.40 -2.56
N ARG A 381 -27.23 -1.78 -1.38
CA ARG A 381 -28.56 -2.39 -1.28
C ARG A 381 -29.31 -1.96 -0.02
N ALA A 382 -30.65 -1.87 -0.16
CA ALA A 382 -31.54 -1.63 0.99
C ALA A 382 -31.57 -2.87 1.89
N ILE A 383 -31.16 -2.74 3.14
CA ILE A 383 -31.11 -3.82 4.14
C ILE A 383 -32.51 -4.38 4.40
N LYS A 384 -33.55 -3.55 4.37
CA LYS A 384 -34.95 -3.98 4.56
C LYS A 384 -35.42 -5.03 3.55
N SER A 385 -34.73 -5.17 2.41
CA SER A 385 -35.06 -6.17 1.40
C SER A 385 -34.52 -7.57 1.68
N VAL A 386 -33.69 -7.72 2.72
CA VAL A 386 -33.10 -8.99 3.13
C VAL A 386 -34.02 -9.66 4.15
N GLU A 387 -34.42 -10.87 3.85
CA GLU A 387 -35.26 -11.65 4.77
C GLU A 387 -34.50 -11.94 6.06
N ASN A 388 -35.13 -11.71 7.20
CA ASN A 388 -34.51 -11.85 8.53
C ASN A 388 -33.20 -11.09 8.69
N TRP A 389 -33.12 -9.89 8.15
CA TRP A 389 -31.92 -9.04 8.12
C TRP A 389 -31.26 -8.86 9.51
N GLN A 390 -32.04 -8.97 10.60
CA GLN A 390 -31.55 -8.85 11.98
C GLN A 390 -30.53 -9.92 12.35
N ASP A 391 -30.58 -11.07 11.69
CA ASP A 391 -29.71 -12.21 11.97
C ASP A 391 -28.27 -12.03 11.42
N PHE A 392 -28.05 -11.04 10.55
CA PHE A 392 -26.76 -10.85 9.87
C PHE A 392 -25.82 -9.86 10.58
N GLY A 393 -26.35 -8.97 11.43
CA GLY A 393 -25.53 -8.00 12.17
C GLY A 393 -25.09 -6.81 11.33
N PHE A 394 -25.91 -6.36 10.37
CA PHE A 394 -25.66 -5.15 9.61
C PHE A 394 -25.55 -3.92 10.51
N LYS A 395 -24.58 -3.05 10.24
CA LYS A 395 -24.40 -1.78 10.92
C LYS A 395 -24.03 -0.64 9.98
N PHE A 396 -23.27 -0.91 8.93
CA PHE A 396 -22.80 0.07 7.97
C PHE A 396 -23.45 -0.19 6.60
N LYS A 397 -23.92 0.88 5.96
CA LYS A 397 -24.50 0.82 4.62
C LYS A 397 -23.95 1.95 3.76
N GLU A 398 -23.48 1.64 2.58
CA GLU A 398 -23.18 2.67 1.59
C GLU A 398 -24.41 2.99 0.74
N GLY A 399 -24.55 4.25 0.38
CA GLY A 399 -25.70 4.75 -0.35
C GLY A 399 -26.56 5.67 0.50
N ASN A 400 -27.58 6.22 -0.10
CA ASN A 400 -28.47 7.21 0.52
C ASN A 400 -29.97 6.89 0.30
N ASP A 401 -30.26 5.70 -0.15
CA ASP A 401 -31.63 5.16 -0.22
C ASP A 401 -32.05 4.66 1.17
N GLU A 402 -33.34 4.77 1.46
CA GLU A 402 -33.98 4.23 2.68
C GLU A 402 -33.41 4.76 4.02
N THR A 403 -32.79 5.93 4.03
CA THR A 403 -32.13 6.49 5.21
C THR A 403 -33.03 6.57 6.44
N ALA A 404 -34.34 6.91 6.27
CA ALA A 404 -35.27 6.98 7.38
C ALA A 404 -35.55 5.59 8.00
N TRP A 405 -35.54 4.53 7.19
CA TRP A 405 -35.67 3.16 7.68
C TRP A 405 -34.38 2.74 8.40
N ASP A 406 -33.25 3.07 7.84
CA ASP A 406 -31.93 2.78 8.40
C ASP A 406 -31.77 3.44 9.76
N ASP A 407 -32.14 4.74 9.90
CA ASP A 407 -32.15 5.48 11.16
C ASP A 407 -33.01 4.78 12.23
N ALA A 408 -34.25 4.35 11.86
CA ALA A 408 -35.16 3.66 12.76
C ALA A 408 -34.63 2.31 13.27
N HIS A 409 -33.65 1.73 12.56
CA HIS A 409 -33.07 0.41 12.89
C HIS A 409 -31.61 0.50 13.32
N GLY A 410 -31.09 1.71 13.54
CA GLY A 410 -29.75 1.95 14.04
C GLY A 410 -28.66 1.55 13.05
N ILE A 411 -28.94 1.59 11.74
CA ILE A 411 -27.98 1.39 10.67
C ILE A 411 -27.34 2.73 10.29
N PHE A 412 -26.02 2.78 10.22
CA PHE A 412 -25.29 3.97 9.79
C PHE A 412 -25.15 4.00 8.27
N THR A 413 -25.65 5.07 7.66
CA THR A 413 -25.62 5.28 6.21
C THR A 413 -24.53 6.23 5.81
N PHE A 414 -23.77 5.87 4.76
CA PHE A 414 -22.65 6.63 4.26
C PHE A 414 -22.89 7.09 2.82
N ARG A 415 -22.68 8.37 2.57
CA ARG A 415 -22.79 8.93 1.23
C ARG A 415 -21.62 8.47 0.37
N TYR A 416 -21.93 7.86 -0.78
CA TYR A 416 -20.91 7.36 -1.69
C TYR A 416 -20.14 8.49 -2.39
N THR A 417 -18.81 8.41 -2.35
CA THR A 417 -17.87 9.23 -3.11
C THR A 417 -16.73 8.39 -3.66
N GLU A 418 -16.22 8.77 -4.83
CA GLU A 418 -15.06 8.15 -5.48
C GLU A 418 -14.21 9.27 -6.10
N PRO A 419 -13.37 9.95 -5.29
CA PRO A 419 -12.75 11.21 -5.67
C PRO A 419 -11.64 11.09 -6.69
N THR A 420 -11.07 9.89 -6.87
CA THR A 420 -9.92 9.67 -7.76
C THR A 420 -10.30 9.29 -9.17
N THR A 421 -11.58 9.03 -9.45
CA THR A 421 -12.01 8.50 -10.75
C THR A 421 -13.27 9.16 -11.25
N TRP A 422 -13.41 9.21 -12.57
CA TRP A 422 -14.66 9.50 -13.24
C TRP A 422 -14.93 8.44 -14.29
N TRP A 423 -16.03 7.71 -14.12
CA TRP A 423 -16.56 6.75 -15.06
C TRP A 423 -17.42 7.45 -16.11
N LEU A 424 -16.88 7.58 -17.31
CA LEU A 424 -17.58 8.17 -18.46
C LEU A 424 -18.24 7.06 -19.26
N SER A 425 -19.56 6.98 -19.23
CA SER A 425 -20.30 6.08 -20.13
C SER A 425 -20.51 6.72 -21.49
N MET A 426 -20.26 5.97 -22.55
CA MET A 426 -20.55 6.33 -23.93
C MET A 426 -21.94 5.84 -24.30
N ASP A 427 -22.58 6.52 -25.26
CA ASP A 427 -23.92 6.16 -25.73
C ASP A 427 -23.90 4.83 -26.49
N LYS A 428 -24.97 4.04 -26.39
CA LYS A 428 -25.12 2.73 -27.05
C LYS A 428 -25.11 2.81 -28.61
N ALA A 429 -25.11 4.01 -29.18
CA ALA A 429 -25.21 4.24 -30.59
C ALA A 429 -24.00 3.88 -31.45
N HIS A 430 -22.87 3.55 -30.83
CA HIS A 430 -21.65 3.16 -31.54
C HIS A 430 -21.51 1.67 -31.82
N GLY A 431 -22.57 0.94 -32.02
CA GLY A 431 -22.56 -0.45 -32.50
C GLY A 431 -21.71 -1.42 -31.64
N THR A 432 -21.18 -2.46 -32.28
CA THR A 432 -20.32 -3.50 -31.68
C THR A 432 -18.85 -3.09 -31.56
N ASN A 433 -18.47 -1.91 -32.05
CA ASN A 433 -17.07 -1.44 -32.01
C ASN A 433 -16.73 -0.85 -30.64
N ARG A 434 -15.56 -1.20 -30.16
CA ARG A 434 -15.00 -0.61 -28.94
C ARG A 434 -14.73 0.90 -29.19
N PHE A 435 -15.06 1.73 -28.21
CA PHE A 435 -14.71 3.14 -28.22
C PHE A 435 -13.20 3.33 -28.17
N THR A 436 -12.71 4.32 -28.90
CA THR A 436 -11.33 4.79 -28.77
C THR A 436 -11.20 5.81 -27.64
N MET A 437 -9.99 6.03 -27.15
CA MET A 437 -9.73 7.11 -26.19
C MET A 437 -10.05 8.48 -26.79
N ALA A 438 -9.84 8.67 -28.10
CA ALA A 438 -10.19 9.89 -28.81
C ALA A 438 -11.70 10.15 -28.77
N ASP A 439 -12.54 9.12 -28.98
CA ASP A 439 -14.01 9.25 -28.91
C ASP A 439 -14.43 9.66 -27.47
N CYS A 440 -13.85 9.02 -26.45
CA CYS A 440 -14.12 9.35 -25.05
C CYS A 440 -13.71 10.79 -24.72
N LEU A 441 -12.56 11.25 -25.21
CA LEU A 441 -12.09 12.62 -25.03
C LEU A 441 -13.01 13.63 -25.71
N ALA A 442 -13.43 13.39 -26.97
CA ALA A 442 -14.37 14.23 -27.68
C ALA A 442 -15.72 14.36 -26.95
N LYS A 443 -16.21 13.26 -26.37
CA LYS A 443 -17.42 13.27 -25.52
C LYS A 443 -17.24 14.15 -24.28
N VAL A 444 -16.12 14.04 -23.57
CA VAL A 444 -15.84 14.88 -22.39
C VAL A 444 -15.84 16.36 -22.78
N GLU A 445 -15.12 16.72 -23.86
CA GLU A 445 -15.04 18.11 -24.31
C GLU A 445 -16.40 18.65 -24.71
N SER A 446 -17.23 17.83 -25.39
CA SER A 446 -18.61 18.18 -25.72
C SER A 446 -19.47 18.41 -24.48
N LEU A 447 -19.35 17.54 -23.45
CA LEU A 447 -20.07 17.69 -22.18
C LEU A 447 -19.63 18.97 -21.45
N ALA A 448 -18.35 19.26 -21.44
CA ALA A 448 -17.81 20.45 -20.79
C ALA A 448 -18.28 21.73 -21.47
N ALA A 449 -18.35 21.73 -22.80
CA ALA A 449 -18.88 22.86 -23.59
C ALA A 449 -20.38 23.12 -23.33
N LYS A 450 -21.13 22.05 -23.01
CA LYS A 450 -22.55 22.13 -22.61
C LYS A 450 -22.77 22.48 -21.14
N GLY A 451 -21.69 22.69 -20.38
CA GLY A 451 -21.78 23.08 -18.98
C GLY A 451 -21.89 21.93 -17.98
N ASP A 452 -21.66 20.68 -18.40
CA ASP A 452 -21.64 19.53 -17.47
C ASP A 452 -20.56 19.72 -16.38
N LEU A 453 -20.97 19.64 -15.11
CA LEU A 453 -20.10 19.91 -13.98
C LEU A 453 -18.97 18.88 -13.86
N ARG A 454 -19.23 17.62 -14.23
CA ARG A 454 -18.23 16.54 -14.19
C ARG A 454 -17.13 16.77 -15.20
N ALA A 455 -17.52 17.11 -16.41
CA ALA A 455 -16.58 17.40 -17.48
C ALA A 455 -15.77 18.68 -17.22
N ARG A 456 -16.34 19.67 -16.53
CA ARG A 456 -15.62 20.87 -16.08
C ARG A 456 -14.61 20.51 -14.98
N ALA A 457 -15.03 19.75 -13.98
CA ALA A 457 -14.15 19.27 -12.92
C ALA A 457 -12.99 18.44 -13.48
N TRP A 458 -13.27 17.58 -14.46
CA TRP A 458 -12.25 16.81 -15.15
C TRP A 458 -11.18 17.70 -15.81
N ARG A 459 -11.56 18.77 -16.47
CA ARG A 459 -10.59 19.70 -17.10
C ARG A 459 -9.56 20.25 -16.11
N GLY A 460 -9.97 20.55 -14.89
CA GLY A 460 -9.10 21.11 -13.83
C GLY A 460 -8.33 20.06 -13.06
N SER A 461 -8.86 18.84 -12.95
CA SER A 461 -8.38 17.84 -12.02
C SER A 461 -7.90 16.52 -12.66
N VAL A 462 -8.06 16.34 -13.98
CA VAL A 462 -7.56 15.13 -14.64
C VAL A 462 -6.05 15.02 -14.44
N MET A 463 -5.61 13.88 -13.92
CA MET A 463 -4.19 13.60 -13.75
C MET A 463 -3.49 13.60 -15.11
N ARG A 464 -2.24 13.97 -15.10
CA ARG A 464 -1.36 13.92 -16.27
C ARG A 464 -0.19 12.99 -16.03
N ASP A 465 0.16 12.26 -17.08
CA ASP A 465 1.39 11.47 -17.08
C ASP A 465 2.62 12.36 -17.37
N GLU A 466 3.76 11.73 -17.43
CA GLU A 466 5.05 12.38 -17.64
C GLU A 466 5.17 13.14 -18.97
N ASP A 467 4.37 12.82 -19.96
CA ASP A 467 4.35 13.52 -21.28
C ASP A 467 3.25 14.58 -21.33
N GLY A 468 2.54 14.79 -20.22
CA GLY A 468 1.42 15.74 -20.10
C GLY A 468 0.10 15.23 -20.68
N ALA A 469 0.03 13.96 -21.11
CA ALA A 469 -1.20 13.36 -21.58
C ALA A 469 -2.16 13.10 -20.40
N ARG A 470 -3.44 13.19 -20.67
CA ARG A 470 -4.49 12.97 -19.66
C ARG A 470 -4.60 11.49 -19.33
N VAL A 471 -4.58 11.15 -18.05
CA VAL A 471 -4.61 9.77 -17.58
C VAL A 471 -6.02 9.20 -17.62
N GLY A 472 -6.20 8.16 -18.42
CA GLY A 472 -7.46 7.43 -18.52
C GLY A 472 -7.31 6.14 -19.30
N ARG A 473 -8.34 5.32 -19.25
CA ARG A 473 -8.39 4.01 -19.94
C ARG A 473 -9.78 3.73 -20.46
N VAL A 474 -9.87 3.18 -21.68
CA VAL A 474 -11.13 2.66 -22.20
C VAL A 474 -11.55 1.43 -21.40
N MET A 475 -12.82 1.40 -21.02
CA MET A 475 -13.42 0.35 -20.20
C MET A 475 -14.66 -0.23 -20.89
N ASP A 476 -14.82 -1.53 -20.74
CA ASP A 476 -16.04 -2.26 -21.09
C ASP A 476 -16.42 -3.17 -19.94
N THR A 477 -17.10 -2.60 -18.97
CA THR A 477 -17.56 -3.27 -17.75
C THR A 477 -19.09 -3.22 -17.68
N PRO A 478 -19.75 -4.07 -16.88
CA PRO A 478 -21.19 -4.03 -16.72
C PRO A 478 -21.74 -2.65 -16.31
N TRP A 479 -20.97 -1.90 -15.53
CA TRP A 479 -21.36 -0.58 -15.01
C TRP A 479 -20.85 0.61 -15.84
N CYS A 480 -19.88 0.41 -16.74
CA CYS A 480 -19.34 1.47 -17.59
C CYS A 480 -18.82 0.94 -18.92
N ARG A 481 -19.39 1.40 -20.01
CA ARG A 481 -18.88 1.23 -21.38
C ARG A 481 -18.41 2.58 -21.89
N GLY A 482 -17.11 2.80 -21.90
CA GLY A 482 -16.53 4.09 -22.29
C GLY A 482 -15.14 4.29 -21.76
N ALA A 483 -14.93 5.21 -20.81
CA ALA A 483 -13.62 5.44 -20.21
C ALA A 483 -13.71 5.65 -18.71
N ILE A 484 -12.66 5.22 -18.01
CA ILE A 484 -12.39 5.70 -16.67
C ILE A 484 -11.25 6.71 -16.73
N TRP A 485 -11.47 7.88 -16.16
CA TRP A 485 -10.49 8.95 -16.04
C TRP A 485 -9.96 9.02 -14.60
N LEU A 486 -8.67 9.27 -14.45
CA LEU A 486 -8.08 9.56 -13.14
C LEU A 486 -8.15 11.05 -12.86
N LEU A 487 -8.62 11.35 -11.66
CA LEU A 487 -8.70 12.71 -11.15
C LEU A 487 -7.78 12.87 -9.95
N SER A 488 -7.10 14.01 -9.87
CA SER A 488 -6.40 14.39 -8.65
C SER A 488 -7.43 14.70 -7.55
N PRO A 489 -7.37 14.04 -6.39
CA PRO A 489 -8.34 14.26 -5.31
C PRO A 489 -8.01 15.46 -4.43
N LEU A 490 -7.02 16.29 -4.80
CA LEU A 490 -6.64 17.45 -4.01
C LEU A 490 -7.83 18.38 -3.77
N PRO A 491 -8.14 18.71 -2.51
CA PRO A 491 -9.35 19.45 -2.17
C PRO A 491 -9.43 20.87 -2.74
N ASP A 492 -8.27 21.52 -2.95
CA ASP A 492 -8.20 22.92 -3.36
C ASP A 492 -8.09 23.11 -4.89
N ILE A 493 -8.24 22.03 -5.65
CA ILE A 493 -8.41 22.14 -7.11
C ILE A 493 -9.82 22.57 -7.43
N ALA A 494 -9.97 23.69 -8.15
CA ALA A 494 -11.24 24.20 -8.58
C ALA A 494 -12.04 23.16 -9.40
N GLY A 495 -13.32 23.02 -9.10
CA GLY A 495 -14.25 22.13 -9.78
C GLY A 495 -14.32 20.71 -9.25
N ILE A 496 -13.29 20.16 -8.59
CA ILE A 496 -13.34 18.78 -8.09
C ILE A 496 -14.39 18.62 -7.01
N CYS A 497 -14.48 19.59 -6.11
CA CYS A 497 -15.45 19.57 -5.02
C CYS A 497 -16.90 19.68 -5.50
N GLU A 498 -17.12 20.34 -6.63
CA GLU A 498 -18.47 20.54 -7.21
C GLU A 498 -19.05 19.23 -7.78
N TYR A 499 -18.20 18.31 -8.17
CA TYR A 499 -18.64 17.07 -8.76
C TYR A 499 -18.39 15.82 -7.88
N LYS A 500 -17.12 15.42 -7.79
CA LYS A 500 -16.80 14.11 -7.17
C LYS A 500 -17.07 14.08 -5.69
N VAL A 501 -16.94 15.21 -5.12
CA VAL A 501 -16.95 15.33 -3.69
C VAL A 501 -18.29 15.83 -3.21
N LYS A 502 -18.98 16.67 -4.01
CA LYS A 502 -20.12 17.42 -3.50
C LYS A 502 -19.81 17.91 -2.08
N ASN A 503 -18.57 18.32 -1.86
CA ASN A 503 -18.01 18.65 -0.56
C ASN A 503 -17.92 20.16 -0.36
N THR A 504 -18.85 20.90 -0.98
CA THR A 504 -19.05 22.29 -0.64
C THR A 504 -19.66 22.39 0.76
N GLU A 505 -19.47 23.51 1.43
CA GLU A 505 -20.13 23.75 2.73
C GLU A 505 -21.66 23.65 2.62
N ALA A 506 -22.21 24.04 1.47
CA ALA A 506 -23.65 23.90 1.20
C ALA A 506 -24.09 22.42 1.15
N ASP A 507 -23.28 21.54 0.55
CA ASP A 507 -23.57 20.11 0.53
C ASP A 507 -23.51 19.51 1.94
N PHE A 508 -22.48 19.85 2.71
CA PHE A 508 -22.38 19.40 4.11
C PHE A 508 -23.53 19.93 4.96
N ALA A 509 -23.91 21.18 4.79
CA ALA A 509 -25.06 21.76 5.48
C ALA A 509 -26.36 21.03 5.11
N LYS A 510 -26.55 20.64 3.84
CA LYS A 510 -27.70 19.90 3.37
C LYS A 510 -27.76 18.47 3.91
N PHE A 511 -26.66 17.70 3.75
CA PHE A 511 -26.64 16.28 4.12
C PHE A 511 -26.59 16.06 5.62
N TYR A 512 -25.96 16.97 6.36
CA TYR A 512 -25.79 16.88 7.81
C TYR A 512 -26.55 17.97 8.58
N ALA A 513 -27.67 18.42 8.03
CA ALA A 513 -28.54 19.43 8.66
C ALA A 513 -29.14 18.96 10.00
N LYS A 514 -29.37 17.68 10.11
CA LYS A 514 -29.91 17.07 11.34
C LYS A 514 -28.79 16.56 12.23
N PRO A 515 -28.98 16.56 13.56
CA PRO A 515 -27.97 15.99 14.45
C PRO A 515 -27.86 14.45 14.27
N PHE A 516 -26.66 13.92 14.54
CA PHE A 516 -26.46 12.47 14.59
C PHE A 516 -27.44 11.82 15.64
N PRO A 517 -28.04 10.66 15.37
CA PRO A 517 -27.83 9.74 14.24
C PRO A 517 -28.89 9.88 13.12
N VAL A 518 -29.48 11.05 12.89
CA VAL A 518 -30.55 11.20 11.90
C VAL A 518 -29.99 11.63 10.54
N GLY A 519 -30.36 10.91 9.49
CA GLY A 519 -29.94 11.17 8.11
C GLY A 519 -28.65 10.43 7.73
N GLN A 520 -27.83 11.03 6.88
CA GLN A 520 -26.54 10.46 6.51
C GLN A 520 -25.58 10.51 7.69
N ASP A 521 -24.90 9.40 7.99
CA ASP A 521 -23.99 9.28 9.14
C ASP A 521 -22.53 9.51 8.79
N GLY A 522 -22.21 9.61 7.53
CA GLY A 522 -20.86 9.90 7.12
C GLY A 522 -20.62 9.83 5.61
N GLU A 523 -19.34 9.88 5.28
CA GLU A 523 -18.83 9.79 3.92
C GLU A 523 -18.22 8.41 3.69
N TYR A 524 -18.64 7.71 2.64
CA TYR A 524 -17.98 6.53 2.12
C TYR A 524 -17.07 6.92 0.97
N ILE A 525 -15.81 6.56 1.07
CA ILE A 525 -14.78 6.83 0.07
C ILE A 525 -14.41 5.52 -0.59
N ASP A 526 -14.90 5.34 -1.80
CA ASP A 526 -14.57 4.15 -2.58
C ASP A 526 -13.19 4.25 -3.20
N SER A 527 -12.57 3.10 -3.40
CA SER A 527 -11.27 2.94 -4.08
C SER A 527 -10.16 3.84 -3.52
N ALA A 528 -10.17 4.09 -2.20
CA ALA A 528 -9.30 5.08 -1.56
C ALA A 528 -7.81 4.83 -1.79
N GLU A 529 -7.35 3.58 -1.75
CA GLU A 529 -5.97 3.19 -2.09
C GLU A 529 -5.87 2.46 -3.44
N GLY A 530 -7.00 2.30 -4.10
CA GLY A 530 -7.13 1.50 -5.31
C GLY A 530 -7.16 2.29 -6.58
N TYR A 531 -7.65 1.66 -7.50
CA TYR A 531 -8.09 1.86 -8.85
C TYR A 531 -7.18 2.69 -9.75
N LEU A 532 -6.67 2.05 -10.77
CA LEU A 532 -5.74 2.55 -11.77
C LEU A 532 -4.40 3.08 -11.20
N THR A 533 -3.36 2.41 -11.51
CA THR A 533 -2.03 2.98 -11.57
C THR A 533 -1.86 3.71 -12.90
N PRO A 534 -1.28 4.89 -12.97
CA PRO A 534 -0.10 5.34 -12.22
C PRO A 534 -0.44 6.02 -10.91
N THR A 535 0.56 6.00 -10.03
CA THR A 535 0.51 6.59 -8.69
C THR A 535 0.93 8.06 -8.69
N LEU A 536 1.42 8.59 -9.83
CA LEU A 536 1.96 9.93 -9.98
C LEU A 536 1.10 10.79 -10.89
N ASP A 537 0.95 12.07 -10.51
CA ASP A 537 0.35 13.11 -11.31
C ASP A 537 1.39 14.19 -11.61
N PHE A 538 1.70 14.37 -12.90
CA PHE A 538 2.64 15.37 -13.41
C PHE A 538 1.97 16.68 -13.79
N ASN A 539 0.71 16.90 -13.41
CA ASN A 539 0.01 18.13 -13.67
C ASN A 539 0.56 19.28 -12.82
N ARG A 540 1.54 20.01 -13.35
CA ARG A 540 2.22 21.10 -12.65
C ARG A 540 1.28 22.22 -12.20
N ALA A 541 0.17 22.42 -12.93
CA ALA A 541 -0.82 23.45 -12.58
C ALA A 541 -1.47 23.25 -11.20
N VAL A 542 -1.40 22.03 -10.65
CA VAL A 542 -1.97 21.71 -9.33
C VAL A 542 -0.94 21.50 -8.24
N PHE A 543 0.36 21.60 -8.51
CA PHE A 543 1.40 21.38 -7.50
C PHE A 543 1.28 22.33 -6.30
N ALA A 544 0.98 23.61 -6.56
CA ALA A 544 0.83 24.60 -5.50
C ALA A 544 -0.43 24.38 -4.64
N ALA A 545 -1.41 23.59 -5.12
CA ALA A 545 -2.63 23.28 -4.37
C ALA A 545 -2.44 22.17 -3.33
N SER A 546 -1.32 21.43 -3.36
CA SER A 546 -1.04 20.38 -2.39
C SER A 546 -0.41 20.93 -1.11
N ASP A 547 -0.91 20.51 0.05
CA ASP A 547 -0.29 20.77 1.37
C ASP A 547 0.89 19.84 1.62
N THR A 548 0.87 18.62 1.04
CA THR A 548 1.90 17.60 1.23
C THR A 548 3.08 17.76 0.28
N PRO A 549 4.27 17.21 0.58
CA PRO A 549 5.42 17.24 -0.31
C PRO A 549 5.14 16.55 -1.66
N LEU A 550 5.72 17.10 -2.74
CA LEU A 550 5.86 16.37 -3.98
C LEU A 550 6.85 15.20 -3.77
N VAL A 551 6.71 14.18 -4.61
CA VAL A 551 7.71 13.14 -4.82
C VAL A 551 8.35 13.32 -6.20
N PHE A 552 9.10 12.32 -6.67
CA PHE A 552 9.62 12.30 -8.03
C PHE A 552 9.42 10.93 -8.68
N SER A 553 9.46 10.90 -9.99
CA SER A 553 9.38 9.65 -10.75
C SER A 553 10.59 8.76 -10.51
N SER A 554 10.39 7.45 -10.58
CA SER A 554 11.47 6.46 -10.47
C SER A 554 12.24 6.23 -11.79
N ASP A 555 11.86 6.93 -12.87
CA ASP A 555 12.59 6.94 -14.13
C ASP A 555 13.90 7.73 -14.03
N GLU A 556 14.69 7.77 -15.11
CA GLU A 556 15.98 8.45 -15.14
C GLU A 556 15.90 9.97 -15.00
N ASP A 557 14.78 10.57 -15.37
CA ASP A 557 14.58 12.01 -15.31
C ASP A 557 14.29 12.49 -13.89
N HIS A 558 13.79 11.59 -13.02
CA HIS A 558 13.43 11.89 -11.63
C HIS A 558 12.60 13.17 -11.52
N ARG A 559 11.56 13.30 -12.35
CA ARG A 559 10.76 14.51 -12.42
C ARG A 559 9.83 14.65 -11.21
N PRO A 560 9.71 15.85 -10.62
CA PRO A 560 8.75 16.13 -9.56
C PRO A 560 7.32 15.82 -10.01
N ALA A 561 6.56 15.21 -9.11
CA ALA A 561 5.17 14.83 -9.33
C ALA A 561 4.40 14.77 -8.01
N LEU A 562 3.08 14.85 -8.07
CA LEU A 562 2.22 14.54 -6.94
C LEU A 562 2.08 13.02 -6.79
N PHE A 563 2.23 12.53 -5.58
CA PHE A 563 1.94 11.14 -5.24
C PHE A 563 0.46 10.99 -4.89
N LYS A 564 -0.26 10.14 -5.62
CA LYS A 564 -1.70 9.91 -5.43
C LYS A 564 -2.06 9.61 -3.96
N GLY A 565 -1.20 8.86 -3.26
CA GLY A 565 -1.42 8.50 -1.85
C GLY A 565 -1.39 9.70 -0.89
N LEU A 566 -0.61 10.73 -1.20
CA LEU A 566 -0.59 11.97 -0.42
C LEU A 566 -1.74 12.90 -0.81
N SER A 567 -2.07 12.98 -2.09
CA SER A 567 -3.26 13.73 -2.54
C SER A 567 -4.55 13.16 -1.96
N MET A 568 -4.68 11.82 -1.89
CA MET A 568 -5.80 11.15 -1.25
C MET A 568 -5.81 11.40 0.26
N TYR A 569 -4.65 11.41 0.91
CA TYR A 569 -4.53 11.76 2.32
C TYR A 569 -5.13 13.15 2.60
N GLU A 570 -4.80 14.15 1.79
CA GLU A 570 -5.34 15.51 1.94
C GLU A 570 -6.87 15.54 1.82
N TYR A 571 -7.41 14.76 0.87
CA TYR A 571 -8.84 14.61 0.69
C TYR A 571 -9.52 13.97 1.90
N VAL A 572 -9.01 12.83 2.37
CA VAL A 572 -9.58 12.09 3.51
C VAL A 572 -9.46 12.91 4.80
N ARG A 573 -8.31 13.54 5.04
CA ARG A 573 -8.08 14.43 6.17
C ARG A 573 -9.08 15.59 6.18
N ARG A 574 -9.28 16.26 5.05
CA ARG A 574 -10.25 17.36 4.95
C ARG A 574 -11.69 16.88 5.15
N THR A 575 -12.04 15.73 4.60
CA THR A 575 -13.36 15.12 4.80
C THR A 575 -13.58 14.83 6.29
N ALA A 576 -12.63 14.18 6.95
CA ALA A 576 -12.67 13.91 8.38
C ALA A 576 -12.82 15.20 9.21
N ALA A 577 -12.04 16.24 8.91
CA ALA A 577 -12.11 17.53 9.59
C ALA A 577 -13.47 18.22 9.48
N ARG A 578 -14.24 17.89 8.44
CA ARG A 578 -15.60 18.42 8.24
C ARG A 578 -16.68 17.58 8.90
N VAL A 579 -16.58 16.25 8.84
CA VAL A 579 -17.64 15.36 9.35
C VAL A 579 -17.53 15.08 10.85
N TRP A 580 -16.31 14.94 11.38
CA TRP A 580 -16.11 14.63 12.82
C TRP A 580 -16.71 15.66 13.80
N PRO A 581 -16.55 16.98 13.57
CA PRO A 581 -17.19 17.98 14.45
C PRO A 581 -18.72 17.90 14.45
N ARG A 582 -19.31 17.26 13.45
CA ARG A 582 -20.76 17.02 13.32
C ARG A 582 -21.20 15.66 13.90
N GLY A 583 -20.30 14.94 14.57
CA GLY A 583 -20.56 13.59 15.08
C GLY A 583 -20.70 12.54 13.97
N ARG A 584 -20.18 12.81 12.77
CA ARG A 584 -20.26 11.92 11.59
C ARG A 584 -18.93 11.24 11.33
N PHE A 585 -18.92 10.23 10.47
CA PHE A 585 -17.80 9.30 10.30
C PHE A 585 -17.26 9.29 8.88
N VAL A 586 -16.06 8.74 8.72
CA VAL A 586 -15.44 8.42 7.42
C VAL A 586 -15.31 6.92 7.31
N MET A 587 -15.91 6.35 6.28
CA MET A 587 -15.73 4.96 5.87
C MET A 587 -14.93 4.93 4.57
N ALA A 588 -14.00 3.97 4.41
CA ALA A 588 -13.19 3.88 3.21
C ALA A 588 -12.96 2.45 2.77
N ASN A 589 -13.13 2.20 1.46
CA ASN A 589 -12.79 0.94 0.81
C ASN A 589 -11.30 0.90 0.45
N GLY A 590 -10.64 -0.23 0.74
CA GLY A 590 -9.23 -0.47 0.48
C GLY A 590 -8.27 0.07 1.56
N VAL A 591 -8.76 0.51 2.72
CA VAL A 591 -7.94 1.11 3.80
C VAL A 591 -8.08 0.29 5.10
N PRO A 592 -6.96 -0.06 5.78
CA PRO A 592 -5.57 0.05 5.36
C PRO A 592 -5.18 -0.99 4.29
N GLY A 593 -4.47 -0.55 3.29
CA GLY A 593 -3.96 -1.40 2.22
C GLY A 593 -2.46 -1.18 1.99
N ARG A 594 -2.08 -0.01 1.48
CA ARG A 594 -0.70 0.31 1.07
C ARG A 594 -0.13 1.58 1.70
N TRP A 595 -1.00 2.53 2.11
CA TRP A 595 -0.57 3.86 2.56
C TRP A 595 -0.75 4.00 4.07
N PRO A 596 0.34 3.94 4.86
CA PRO A 596 0.28 3.79 6.32
C PRO A 596 -0.30 5.00 7.07
N TRP A 597 -0.50 6.14 6.42
CA TRP A 597 -1.08 7.35 7.00
C TRP A 597 -2.60 7.47 6.87
N LEU A 598 -3.22 6.77 5.90
CA LEU A 598 -4.67 6.88 5.66
C LEU A 598 -5.54 6.38 6.82
N PRO A 599 -5.21 5.27 7.50
CA PRO A 599 -6.02 4.76 8.61
C PRO A 599 -6.28 5.78 9.71
N ALA A 600 -5.40 6.79 9.86
CA ALA A 600 -5.55 7.84 10.87
C ALA A 600 -6.86 8.64 10.73
N TYR A 601 -7.37 8.77 9.51
CA TYR A 601 -8.55 9.59 9.19
C TYR A 601 -9.77 8.79 8.75
N VAL A 602 -9.73 7.48 8.89
CA VAL A 602 -10.81 6.56 8.56
C VAL A 602 -11.36 5.95 9.84
N ASP A 603 -12.67 5.99 10.04
CA ASP A 603 -13.36 5.45 11.21
C ASP A 603 -13.84 4.03 10.99
N VAL A 604 -14.20 3.67 9.74
CA VAL A 604 -14.61 2.34 9.31
C VAL A 604 -13.75 1.95 8.11
N GLY A 605 -12.83 1.02 8.32
CA GLY A 605 -12.04 0.43 7.23
C GLY A 605 -12.76 -0.72 6.54
N GLY A 606 -12.39 -0.99 5.30
CA GLY A 606 -12.92 -2.16 4.61
C GLY A 606 -12.16 -2.47 3.33
N THR A 607 -12.46 -3.60 2.74
CA THR A 607 -11.92 -4.01 1.44
C THR A 607 -12.80 -5.05 0.77
N GLU A 608 -12.78 -5.04 -0.54
CA GLU A 608 -13.28 -6.12 -1.38
C GLU A 608 -12.18 -7.15 -1.60
N THR A 609 -12.53 -8.44 -1.59
CA THR A 609 -11.56 -9.55 -1.65
C THR A 609 -12.15 -10.76 -2.36
N GLN A 610 -11.27 -11.68 -2.75
CA GLN A 610 -11.65 -12.95 -3.37
C GLN A 610 -10.85 -14.06 -2.70
N TRP A 611 -11.53 -14.91 -1.90
CA TRP A 611 -10.85 -15.99 -1.18
C TRP A 611 -11.07 -17.36 -1.82
N ILE A 612 -11.69 -17.42 -2.98
CA ILE A 612 -11.64 -18.56 -3.90
C ILE A 612 -11.15 -18.10 -5.27
N ASP A 613 -10.47 -18.99 -5.99
CA ASP A 613 -10.12 -18.75 -7.38
C ASP A 613 -11.30 -19.05 -8.34
N GLU A 614 -11.09 -18.92 -9.64
CA GLU A 614 -12.11 -19.14 -10.67
C GLU A 614 -12.67 -20.57 -10.66
N GLU A 615 -11.86 -21.53 -10.19
CA GLU A 615 -12.28 -22.94 -10.04
C GLU A 615 -12.94 -23.25 -8.70
N GLY A 616 -13.10 -22.26 -7.81
CA GLY A 616 -13.71 -22.40 -6.49
C GLY A 616 -12.76 -22.95 -5.42
N ARG A 617 -11.44 -22.96 -5.66
CA ARG A 617 -10.47 -23.44 -4.67
C ARG A 617 -10.18 -22.35 -3.64
N TRP A 618 -10.12 -22.74 -2.37
CA TRP A 618 -9.85 -21.86 -1.24
C TRP A 618 -8.49 -21.19 -1.33
N ARG A 619 -8.45 -19.86 -1.33
CA ARG A 619 -7.27 -18.99 -1.46
C ARG A 619 -7.39 -17.80 -0.50
N PRO A 620 -7.33 -18.04 0.81
CA PRO A 620 -7.49 -16.96 1.77
C PRO A 620 -6.36 -15.95 1.68
N GLU A 621 -6.66 -14.74 2.10
CA GLU A 621 -5.65 -13.73 2.32
C GLU A 621 -4.67 -14.19 3.43
N SER A 622 -3.41 -13.80 3.31
CA SER A 622 -2.39 -14.23 4.29
C SER A 622 -2.66 -13.68 5.68
N HIS A 623 -2.33 -14.44 6.71
CA HIS A 623 -2.43 -13.99 8.10
C HIS A 623 -1.60 -12.74 8.41
N ARG A 624 -0.49 -12.52 7.68
CA ARG A 624 0.30 -11.29 7.76
C ARG A 624 -0.53 -10.09 7.33
N SER A 625 -1.29 -10.22 6.25
CA SER A 625 -2.17 -9.15 5.75
C SER A 625 -3.36 -8.91 6.66
N LEU A 626 -4.01 -9.97 7.17
CA LEU A 626 -5.11 -9.86 8.13
C LEU A 626 -4.67 -9.13 9.42
N LEU A 627 -3.51 -9.52 9.94
CA LEU A 627 -2.94 -8.87 11.12
C LEU A 627 -2.53 -7.42 10.85
N TYR A 628 -1.99 -7.10 9.67
CA TYR A 628 -1.68 -5.74 9.25
C TYR A 628 -2.93 -4.84 9.29
N LYS A 629 -4.03 -5.31 8.70
CA LYS A 629 -5.31 -4.58 8.70
C LYS A 629 -5.83 -4.37 10.12
N ARG A 630 -5.82 -5.41 10.95
CA ARG A 630 -6.22 -5.29 12.36
C ARG A 630 -5.30 -4.35 13.14
N ALA A 631 -4.00 -4.46 12.97
CA ALA A 631 -3.02 -3.67 13.69
C ALA A 631 -3.12 -2.16 13.39
N LEU A 632 -3.33 -1.79 12.12
CA LEU A 632 -3.50 -0.39 11.75
C LEU A 632 -4.92 0.16 12.01
N SER A 633 -5.91 -0.72 12.15
CA SER A 633 -7.27 -0.33 12.58
C SER A 633 -7.43 -0.30 14.10
N MET A 634 -6.64 -1.09 14.84
CA MET A 634 -6.75 -1.27 16.30
C MET A 634 -8.17 -1.60 16.77
N GLY A 635 -8.85 -0.66 17.42
CA GLY A 635 -10.25 -0.80 17.88
C GLY A 635 -11.29 -0.34 16.86
N LYS A 636 -10.90 0.17 15.70
CA LYS A 636 -11.83 0.57 14.65
C LYS A 636 -12.38 -0.65 13.92
N PRO A 637 -13.63 -0.66 13.44
CA PRO A 637 -14.17 -1.73 12.64
C PRO A 637 -13.44 -1.83 11.31
N TYR A 638 -13.22 -3.07 10.88
CA TYR A 638 -12.72 -3.39 9.55
C TYR A 638 -13.61 -4.43 8.91
N CYS A 639 -14.18 -4.09 7.76
CA CYS A 639 -15.18 -4.89 7.07
C CYS A 639 -14.61 -5.51 5.79
N TYR A 640 -14.80 -6.80 5.60
CA TYR A 640 -14.54 -7.48 4.35
C TYR A 640 -15.80 -7.55 3.48
N LEU A 641 -15.60 -7.57 2.17
CA LEU A 641 -16.63 -7.99 1.22
C LEU A 641 -16.03 -9.05 0.29
N GLN A 642 -16.59 -10.25 0.31
CA GLN A 642 -16.24 -11.29 -0.66
C GLN A 642 -16.88 -10.97 -2.02
N ASN A 643 -16.03 -10.86 -3.05
CA ASN A 643 -16.43 -10.68 -4.46
C ASN A 643 -16.17 -11.99 -5.23
N VAL A 644 -16.97 -13.00 -4.97
CA VAL A 644 -16.77 -14.33 -5.49
C VAL A 644 -18.03 -14.84 -6.18
N ASP A 645 -17.90 -15.89 -6.99
CA ASP A 645 -19.03 -16.68 -7.44
C ASP A 645 -19.58 -17.49 -6.26
N PHE A 646 -20.68 -17.04 -5.69
CA PHE A 646 -21.29 -17.64 -4.51
C PHE A 646 -21.91 -19.02 -4.76
N GLU A 647 -22.04 -19.45 -6.01
CA GLU A 647 -22.35 -20.85 -6.33
C GLU A 647 -21.16 -21.78 -6.03
N LYS A 648 -19.95 -21.27 -6.19
CA LYS A 648 -18.71 -22.00 -5.92
C LYS A 648 -18.23 -21.82 -4.49
N PHE A 649 -18.76 -20.84 -3.76
CA PHE A 649 -18.37 -20.54 -2.38
C PHE A 649 -19.18 -21.43 -1.43
N ALA A 650 -18.59 -22.56 -1.05
CA ALA A 650 -19.26 -23.57 -0.24
C ALA A 650 -19.54 -23.08 1.19
N TYR A 651 -20.47 -23.72 1.87
CA TYR A 651 -20.78 -23.46 3.29
C TYR A 651 -19.53 -23.56 4.18
N ALA A 652 -18.67 -24.56 3.93
CA ALA A 652 -17.41 -24.72 4.66
C ALA A 652 -16.42 -23.58 4.41
N ASP A 653 -16.36 -23.03 3.19
CA ASP A 653 -15.52 -21.87 2.87
C ASP A 653 -16.04 -20.64 3.57
N MET A 654 -17.37 -20.45 3.61
CA MET A 654 -18.00 -19.37 4.38
C MET A 654 -17.67 -19.48 5.87
N GLU A 655 -17.74 -20.68 6.44
CA GLU A 655 -17.39 -20.88 7.84
C GLU A 655 -15.91 -20.59 8.10
N ASN A 656 -15.00 -21.07 7.24
CA ASN A 656 -13.58 -20.77 7.35
C ASN A 656 -13.29 -19.28 7.20
N PHE A 657 -13.94 -18.59 6.27
CA PHE A 657 -13.86 -17.15 6.15
C PHE A 657 -14.24 -16.44 7.46
N MET A 658 -15.36 -16.83 8.07
CA MET A 658 -15.80 -16.24 9.33
C MET A 658 -14.85 -16.56 10.50
N ARG A 659 -14.28 -17.77 10.54
CA ARG A 659 -13.27 -18.14 11.56
C ARG A 659 -12.02 -17.27 11.47
N HIS A 660 -11.56 -16.98 10.25
CA HIS A 660 -10.45 -16.03 10.03
C HIS A 660 -10.83 -14.62 10.49
N CYS A 661 -12.07 -14.18 10.20
CA CYS A 661 -12.56 -12.89 10.68
C CYS A 661 -12.59 -12.82 12.20
N VAL A 662 -13.09 -13.83 12.88
CA VAL A 662 -13.09 -13.91 14.36
C VAL A 662 -11.68 -13.86 14.92
N ALA A 663 -10.72 -14.58 14.33
CA ALA A 663 -9.33 -14.62 14.80
C ALA A 663 -8.73 -13.22 14.96
N TYR A 664 -9.14 -12.26 14.12
CA TYR A 664 -8.63 -10.89 14.10
C TYR A 664 -9.70 -9.84 14.48
N GLY A 665 -10.91 -10.24 14.88
CA GLY A 665 -12.00 -9.31 15.19
C GLY A 665 -12.42 -8.47 13.99
N LEU A 666 -12.38 -9.01 12.76
CA LEU A 666 -12.78 -8.37 11.52
C LEU A 666 -14.23 -8.76 11.19
N PHE A 667 -14.94 -7.95 10.39
CA PHE A 667 -16.32 -8.22 10.05
C PHE A 667 -16.44 -8.93 8.70
N PRO A 668 -17.04 -10.14 8.64
CA PRO A 668 -17.26 -10.83 7.37
C PRO A 668 -18.44 -10.19 6.62
N GLY A 669 -18.29 -10.00 5.33
CA GLY A 669 -19.33 -9.50 4.45
C GLY A 669 -19.24 -10.12 3.05
N CYS A 670 -20.31 -10.01 2.29
CA CYS A 670 -20.44 -10.55 0.94
C CYS A 670 -21.06 -9.49 0.03
N PHE A 671 -20.56 -9.39 -1.20
CA PHE A 671 -21.08 -8.42 -2.15
C PHE A 671 -21.53 -9.12 -3.44
N SER A 672 -20.67 -9.18 -4.46
CA SER A 672 -21.05 -9.60 -5.80
C SER A 672 -19.83 -10.10 -6.56
N HIS A 673 -20.03 -11.11 -7.41
CA HIS A 673 -18.99 -11.65 -8.27
C HIS A 673 -18.36 -10.59 -9.21
N ASN A 674 -19.15 -9.65 -9.70
CA ASN A 674 -18.69 -8.64 -10.68
C ASN A 674 -19.09 -7.20 -10.34
N ALA A 675 -19.33 -6.91 -9.07
CA ALA A 675 -19.74 -5.61 -8.54
C ALA A 675 -21.10 -5.05 -9.02
N SER A 676 -21.83 -5.72 -9.94
CA SER A 676 -23.10 -5.25 -10.47
C SER A 676 -24.17 -6.31 -10.57
N GLU A 677 -23.79 -7.56 -10.74
CA GLU A 677 -24.73 -8.68 -10.92
C GLU A 677 -24.49 -9.74 -9.85
N GLY A 678 -25.54 -10.48 -9.49
CA GLY A 678 -25.44 -11.58 -8.55
C GLY A 678 -25.07 -11.16 -7.13
N HIS A 679 -25.57 -9.98 -6.70
CA HIS A 679 -25.38 -9.53 -5.31
C HIS A 679 -25.83 -10.59 -4.33
N TYR A 680 -24.96 -10.96 -3.37
CA TYR A 680 -25.19 -12.02 -2.39
C TYR A 680 -26.57 -11.93 -1.71
N PHE A 681 -26.93 -10.74 -1.20
CA PHE A 681 -28.20 -10.50 -0.53
C PHE A 681 -29.43 -10.33 -1.45
N THR A 682 -29.31 -10.62 -2.75
CA THR A 682 -30.44 -10.81 -3.66
C THR A 682 -30.82 -12.29 -3.83
N ARG A 683 -30.09 -13.19 -3.18
CA ARG A 683 -30.15 -14.64 -3.39
C ARG A 683 -30.53 -15.34 -2.09
N PRO A 684 -31.85 -15.43 -1.79
CA PRO A 684 -32.34 -16.02 -0.54
C PRO A 684 -31.84 -17.45 -0.28
N GLU A 685 -31.67 -18.24 -1.33
CA GLU A 685 -31.15 -19.61 -1.24
C GLU A 685 -29.73 -19.66 -0.72
N VAL A 686 -28.91 -18.66 -1.05
CA VAL A 686 -27.49 -18.56 -0.63
C VAL A 686 -27.39 -17.97 0.77
N TYR A 687 -27.93 -16.77 1.00
CA TYR A 687 -27.75 -16.11 2.29
C TYR A 687 -28.52 -16.81 3.42
N ASN A 688 -29.66 -17.49 3.14
CA ASN A 688 -30.36 -18.31 4.16
C ASN A 688 -29.60 -19.61 4.48
N ARG A 689 -28.89 -20.19 3.50
CA ARG A 689 -27.93 -21.28 3.76
C ARG A 689 -26.91 -20.88 4.81
N ASP A 690 -26.31 -19.68 4.65
CA ASP A 690 -25.19 -19.21 5.45
C ASP A 690 -25.62 -18.43 6.72
N ARG A 691 -26.91 -18.07 6.84
CA ARG A 691 -27.44 -17.30 7.98
C ARG A 691 -27.09 -17.88 9.36
N PRO A 692 -27.08 -19.21 9.61
CA PRO A 692 -26.61 -19.74 10.88
C PRO A 692 -25.18 -19.35 11.25
N LEU A 693 -24.29 -19.21 10.26
CA LEU A 693 -22.91 -18.80 10.46
C LEU A 693 -22.82 -17.30 10.87
N PHE A 694 -23.62 -16.45 10.22
CA PHE A 694 -23.71 -15.04 10.62
C PHE A 694 -24.17 -14.90 12.08
N LYS A 695 -25.19 -15.65 12.46
CA LYS A 695 -25.69 -15.67 13.87
C LYS A 695 -24.64 -16.17 14.85
N LYS A 696 -23.78 -17.13 14.47
CA LYS A 696 -22.72 -17.67 15.32
C LYS A 696 -21.53 -16.73 15.43
N TYR A 697 -21.01 -16.23 14.31
CA TYR A 697 -19.69 -15.61 14.25
C TYR A 697 -19.70 -14.07 14.30
N VAL A 698 -20.71 -13.40 13.72
CA VAL A 698 -20.74 -11.93 13.69
C VAL A 698 -20.83 -11.31 15.10
N PRO A 699 -21.62 -11.85 16.05
CA PRO A 699 -21.60 -11.36 17.42
C PRO A 699 -20.22 -11.47 18.09
N LEU A 700 -19.44 -12.50 17.78
CA LEU A 700 -18.07 -12.68 18.26
C LEU A 700 -17.14 -11.63 17.67
N CYS A 701 -17.22 -11.39 16.36
CA CYS A 701 -16.45 -10.32 15.70
C CYS A 701 -16.77 -8.95 16.32
N LYS A 702 -18.07 -8.66 16.57
CA LYS A 702 -18.52 -7.42 17.23
C LYS A 702 -17.92 -7.30 18.62
N MET A 703 -18.07 -8.30 19.46
CA MET A 703 -17.55 -8.34 20.82
C MET A 703 -16.04 -8.08 20.86
N LEU A 704 -15.27 -8.74 19.99
CA LEU A 704 -13.81 -8.59 19.92
C LEU A 704 -13.41 -7.20 19.39
N SER A 705 -14.01 -6.76 18.29
CA SER A 705 -13.66 -5.49 17.65
C SER A 705 -14.00 -4.30 18.55
N GLU A 706 -15.16 -4.31 19.23
CA GLU A 706 -15.56 -3.27 20.18
C GLU A 706 -14.69 -3.27 21.45
N ALA A 707 -14.22 -4.43 21.90
CA ALA A 707 -13.23 -4.51 22.98
C ALA A 707 -11.88 -3.87 22.59
N GLY A 708 -11.56 -3.84 21.29
CA GLY A 708 -10.35 -3.25 20.73
C GLY A 708 -9.13 -4.16 20.82
N TRP A 709 -8.49 -4.38 19.70
CA TRP A 709 -7.27 -5.18 19.61
C TRP A 709 -6.10 -4.52 20.35
N ARG A 710 -5.31 -5.33 21.04
CA ARG A 710 -4.13 -4.92 21.81
C ARG A 710 -2.85 -5.38 21.11
N PRO A 711 -1.91 -4.48 20.81
CA PRO A 711 -0.62 -4.88 20.22
C PRO A 711 0.12 -5.91 21.06
N VAL A 712 0.21 -5.68 22.37
CA VAL A 712 0.89 -6.54 23.32
C VAL A 712 -0.11 -7.44 24.02
N ASN A 713 0.10 -8.77 23.89
CA ASN A 713 -0.72 -9.74 24.60
C ASN A 713 -0.15 -10.01 26.01
N THR A 714 -0.97 -9.69 27.03
CA THR A 714 -0.64 -9.84 28.44
C THR A 714 -1.39 -10.98 29.13
N LEU A 715 -2.27 -11.70 28.40
CA LEU A 715 -3.16 -12.70 28.97
C LEU A 715 -2.68 -14.13 28.74
N VAL A 716 -2.35 -14.48 27.50
CA VAL A 716 -2.04 -15.85 27.09
C VAL A 716 -0.87 -15.88 26.13
N ALA A 717 -0.02 -16.89 26.27
CA ALA A 717 1.02 -17.22 25.30
C ALA A 717 0.80 -18.62 24.72
N SER A 718 1.08 -18.80 23.44
CA SER A 718 1.14 -20.12 22.78
C SER A 718 2.57 -20.67 22.81
N THR A 719 2.71 -21.97 22.98
CA THR A 719 4.00 -22.68 22.82
C THR A 719 4.26 -23.10 21.38
N ASP A 720 3.31 -22.94 20.47
CA ASP A 720 3.41 -23.33 19.06
C ASP A 720 3.23 -22.08 18.17
N ALA A 721 4.25 -21.77 17.36
CA ALA A 721 4.25 -20.62 16.47
C ALA A 721 3.18 -20.69 15.38
N ARG A 722 2.61 -21.85 15.10
CA ARG A 722 1.50 -22.04 14.14
C ARG A 722 0.14 -21.72 14.75
N VAL A 723 0.07 -21.58 16.08
CA VAL A 723 -1.16 -21.19 16.78
C VAL A 723 -1.05 -19.74 17.19
N PHE A 724 -1.83 -18.90 16.51
CA PHE A 724 -1.84 -17.46 16.71
C PHE A 724 -2.73 -17.07 17.87
N VAL A 725 -2.25 -16.16 18.69
CA VAL A 725 -2.95 -15.68 19.88
C VAL A 725 -3.01 -14.15 19.85
N GLU A 726 -4.21 -13.59 19.79
CA GLU A 726 -4.43 -12.15 19.74
C GLU A 726 -5.32 -11.69 20.90
N GLN A 727 -4.97 -10.57 21.53
CA GLN A 727 -5.73 -10.03 22.66
C GLN A 727 -6.66 -8.88 22.22
N PHE A 728 -7.88 -8.88 22.79
CA PHE A 728 -8.86 -7.82 22.60
C PHE A 728 -9.34 -7.30 23.96
N GLY A 729 -9.25 -6.00 24.12
CA GLY A 729 -9.55 -5.37 25.42
C GLY A 729 -8.68 -5.91 26.54
N ALA A 730 -9.23 -5.93 27.75
CA ALA A 730 -8.56 -6.43 28.95
C ALA A 730 -8.79 -7.92 29.20
N ARG A 731 -9.68 -8.59 28.46
CA ARG A 731 -10.21 -9.91 28.84
C ARG A 731 -10.34 -10.95 27.73
N TYR A 732 -10.44 -10.58 26.48
CA TYR A 732 -10.67 -11.55 25.40
C TYR A 732 -9.36 -11.93 24.72
N VAL A 733 -9.28 -13.21 24.35
CA VAL A 733 -8.15 -13.75 23.58
C VAL A 733 -8.69 -14.67 22.49
N THR A 734 -8.27 -14.44 21.25
CA THR A 734 -8.51 -15.40 20.17
C THR A 734 -7.32 -16.36 20.06
N VAL A 735 -7.59 -17.63 19.82
CA VAL A 735 -6.60 -18.67 19.57
C VAL A 735 -6.94 -19.33 18.24
N PHE A 736 -6.05 -19.26 17.27
CA PHE A 736 -6.29 -19.70 15.89
C PHE A 736 -5.20 -20.66 15.42
N ASN A 737 -5.59 -21.81 14.87
CA ASN A 737 -4.64 -22.74 14.24
C ASN A 737 -4.44 -22.38 12.76
N SER A 738 -3.28 -21.88 12.41
CA SER A 738 -2.89 -21.55 11.02
C SER A 738 -2.27 -22.71 10.25
N ALA A 739 -2.08 -23.86 10.89
CA ALA A 739 -1.51 -25.02 10.24
C ALA A 739 -2.59 -25.78 9.43
N ARG A 740 -2.16 -26.48 8.39
CA ARG A 740 -3.02 -27.36 7.57
C ARG A 740 -3.32 -28.72 8.24
N ALA A 741 -2.93 -28.90 9.48
CA ALA A 741 -3.15 -30.12 10.27
C ALA A 741 -3.65 -29.77 11.66
N THR A 742 -4.31 -30.72 12.32
CA THR A 742 -4.67 -30.59 13.73
C THR A 742 -3.43 -30.38 14.61
N VAL A 743 -3.48 -29.38 15.47
CA VAL A 743 -2.40 -29.01 16.40
C VAL A 743 -2.87 -29.19 17.83
N LYS A 744 -2.09 -29.93 18.62
CA LYS A 744 -2.25 -29.98 20.07
C LYS A 744 -1.31 -28.97 20.70
N VAL A 745 -1.85 -27.84 21.16
CA VAL A 745 -1.09 -26.69 21.66
C VAL A 745 -1.24 -26.54 23.16
N ARG A 746 -0.14 -26.18 23.82
CA ARG A 746 -0.15 -25.72 25.21
C ARG A 746 -0.23 -24.20 25.25
N LEU A 747 -1.21 -23.70 25.97
CA LEU A 747 -1.39 -22.29 26.23
C LEU A 747 -0.97 -21.99 27.66
N THR A 748 -0.20 -20.94 27.87
CA THR A 748 0.19 -20.47 29.20
C THR A 748 -0.58 -19.20 29.51
N ALA A 749 -1.44 -19.22 30.53
CA ALA A 749 -2.10 -18.04 31.04
C ALA A 749 -1.16 -17.25 31.95
N LYS A 750 -1.10 -15.94 31.76
CA LYS A 750 -0.40 -14.99 32.61
C LYS A 750 -1.34 -14.44 33.71
N VAL A 751 -2.64 -14.61 33.52
CA VAL A 751 -3.70 -14.19 34.44
C VAL A 751 -4.86 -15.18 34.40
N GLY A 752 -5.45 -15.46 35.55
CA GLY A 752 -6.65 -16.30 35.68
C GLY A 752 -6.39 -17.82 35.52
N ALA A 753 -7.18 -18.63 36.21
CA ALA A 753 -7.12 -20.09 36.15
C ALA A 753 -8.15 -20.68 35.18
N ARG A 754 -9.08 -19.88 34.69
CA ARG A 754 -10.20 -20.31 33.83
C ARG A 754 -10.61 -19.23 32.84
N ALA A 755 -11.11 -19.63 31.69
CA ALA A 755 -11.71 -18.77 30.70
C ALA A 755 -12.96 -19.41 30.10
N SER A 756 -14.02 -18.63 29.92
CA SER A 756 -15.19 -19.09 29.15
C SER A 756 -14.82 -19.16 27.66
N GLU A 757 -15.25 -20.22 26.96
CA GLU A 757 -15.02 -20.40 25.53
C GLU A 757 -16.30 -20.10 24.77
N HIS A 758 -16.26 -19.20 23.79
CA HIS A 758 -17.46 -18.66 23.12
C HIS A 758 -17.77 -19.26 21.74
N VAL A 759 -16.86 -20.04 21.13
CA VAL A 759 -17.09 -20.63 19.79
C VAL A 759 -17.77 -21.98 19.88
N GLU A 760 -17.21 -22.88 20.68
CA GLU A 760 -17.74 -24.23 20.92
C GLU A 760 -18.52 -24.33 22.24
N GLY A 761 -18.38 -23.31 23.07
CA GLY A 761 -18.97 -23.26 24.39
C GLY A 761 -18.16 -23.96 25.47
N GLY A 762 -18.52 -23.73 26.73
CA GLY A 762 -17.87 -24.36 27.87
C GLY A 762 -16.79 -23.50 28.52
N GLU A 763 -15.85 -24.14 29.21
CA GLU A 763 -14.80 -23.51 29.98
C GLU A 763 -13.44 -24.14 29.68
N VAL A 764 -12.41 -23.33 29.55
CA VAL A 764 -11.01 -23.75 29.46
C VAL A 764 -10.35 -23.53 30.80
N SER A 765 -9.91 -24.61 31.46
CA SER A 765 -9.21 -24.56 32.73
C SER A 765 -7.70 -24.57 32.52
N PHE A 766 -6.98 -23.68 33.21
CA PHE A 766 -5.52 -23.56 33.22
C PHE A 766 -4.97 -24.16 34.52
N ALA A 767 -4.69 -25.46 34.51
CA ALA A 767 -4.03 -26.13 35.64
C ALA A 767 -2.57 -25.67 35.73
N ASP A 768 -2.16 -25.17 36.87
CA ASP A 768 -0.81 -24.56 37.07
C ASP A 768 -0.49 -23.51 35.98
N GLY A 769 -1.48 -22.76 35.56
CA GLY A 769 -1.33 -21.74 34.53
C GLY A 769 -1.24 -22.28 33.09
N VAL A 770 -1.46 -23.57 32.85
CA VAL A 770 -1.35 -24.21 31.54
C VAL A 770 -2.64 -24.90 31.16
N ALA A 771 -3.12 -24.65 29.94
CA ALA A 771 -4.18 -25.40 29.28
C ALA A 771 -3.65 -26.07 28.01
N THR A 772 -4.24 -27.22 27.67
CA THR A 772 -3.95 -27.88 26.39
C THR A 772 -5.21 -27.90 25.56
N LEU A 773 -5.12 -27.38 24.32
CA LEU A 773 -6.19 -27.41 23.33
C LEU A 773 -5.79 -28.25 22.12
N GLU A 774 -6.76 -28.94 21.56
CA GLU A 774 -6.63 -29.58 20.25
C GLU A 774 -7.46 -28.78 19.23
N LEU A 775 -6.79 -28.29 18.21
CA LEU A 775 -7.37 -27.38 17.23
C LEU A 775 -7.21 -27.97 15.83
N ALA A 776 -8.33 -28.22 15.15
CA ALA A 776 -8.35 -28.58 13.74
C ALA A 776 -7.80 -27.45 12.86
N PRO A 777 -7.44 -27.68 11.59
CA PRO A 777 -7.09 -26.60 10.65
C PRO A 777 -8.14 -25.49 10.64
N ASP A 778 -7.71 -24.25 10.59
CA ASP A 778 -8.55 -23.03 10.60
C ASP A 778 -9.51 -22.92 11.80
N ALA A 779 -9.35 -23.77 12.83
CA ALA A 779 -10.15 -23.65 14.05
C ALA A 779 -9.78 -22.40 14.84
N VAL A 780 -10.79 -21.71 15.32
CA VAL A 780 -10.67 -20.55 16.21
C VAL A 780 -11.33 -20.85 17.55
N ARG A 781 -10.77 -20.35 18.62
CA ARG A 781 -11.39 -20.27 19.96
C ARG A 781 -11.37 -18.83 20.44
N VAL A 782 -12.38 -18.43 21.18
CA VAL A 782 -12.46 -17.14 21.84
C VAL A 782 -12.56 -17.36 23.34
N LEU A 783 -11.49 -17.05 24.02
CA LEU A 783 -11.35 -17.20 25.47
C LEU A 783 -11.65 -15.87 26.15
N ASP A 784 -12.55 -15.90 27.12
CA ASP A 784 -12.96 -14.75 27.93
C ASP A 784 -12.50 -14.95 29.36
N PHE A 785 -11.48 -14.18 29.74
CA PHE A 785 -10.96 -14.12 31.11
C PHE A 785 -11.78 -13.12 31.92
N ASN A 786 -12.87 -13.57 32.53
CA ASN A 786 -13.64 -12.71 33.43
C ASN A 786 -12.85 -12.44 34.72
N LEU A 787 -12.05 -11.39 34.74
CA LEU A 787 -11.15 -11.01 35.84
C LEU A 787 -11.89 -10.60 37.15
N ASN A 788 -13.22 -10.53 37.12
CA ASN A 788 -14.05 -10.20 38.27
C ASN A 788 -14.52 -11.42 39.07
N THR A 789 -14.20 -12.64 38.64
CA THR A 789 -14.45 -13.84 39.44
C THR A 789 -13.29 -14.01 40.41
N PRO A 790 -13.50 -13.96 41.75
CA PRO A 790 -12.42 -14.22 42.71
C PRO A 790 -11.86 -15.61 42.47
N VAL A 791 -10.53 -15.70 42.35
CA VAL A 791 -9.83 -16.98 42.39
C VAL A 791 -10.15 -17.62 43.74
N PRO A 792 -10.76 -18.79 43.81
CA PRO A 792 -10.82 -19.52 45.09
C PRO A 792 -9.39 -19.75 45.59
N ARG A 793 -9.08 -19.29 46.77
CA ARG A 793 -7.79 -19.48 47.48
C ARG A 793 -7.54 -20.96 47.76
#